data_29b7289ce4edef71771b5ed991a7b2fe
#
_entry.id   29b7289ce4edef71771b5ed991a7b2fe
#
_cell.length_a   1.000
_cell.length_b   1.000
_cell.length_c   1.000
_cell.angle_alpha   90.00
_cell.angle_beta   90.00
_cell.angle_gamma   90.00
#
_symmetry.space_group_name_H-M   'P 1'
#
loop_
_entity.id
_entity.type
_entity.pdbx_description
1 polymer ?
#
loop_
_entity_poly.entity_id
_entity_poly.type
_entity_poly.pdbx_seq_one_letter_code
_entity_poly.pdbx_strand_id
1 'polypeptide(L)'
;MRKACAWLLALALCGAGSATAALRLKLDAPGLDPAQREASQRLLDEAADKLPPAFRERLDREIAVEWRDDLPANGMGQARGPERIALNRRYLADLTDGSAASRQTGRVHGTERRELLATLLHELTHVYDRARLWSPEEKREIRRCTRQEETLGRIAQPGDCRGQAGRRFTLSDDPRLLDLAGWPQRAGQRGRREAHNGFVLRSPDVYELSNPREFVAVNMEYFLLDPSYACRRPALYRYYQQRFGWAPQHSACAQSFAYLNAGRDFGQQPLGQLDPERVYEVDYLLAEANDNLVSRWGHTMLRLVICAPGRPRGPDCRLDLDQHLVLSYRAFVGDLQLSSWDGLTGAYPSRLFVLPLSQVIEEYTKVELRSLASIPLKLDREEVASLVERAAQSHWSYDGQYYFISNNCAVETLKLLRSGIPRRPLQSLDSITPYGVLEMLENRKLADPSVLDDPKEALRLGYRFDSFRDRYQAMFDVLKRRLHIPQDKVEDWLALPARERQPWFARADLRASAALLLLEQASLRRQLLLAQDELKRLYLGHLDNPAGDQRLEVAGKTFQQILDDSGFLSRPAELLEGGYGLPQAAEWKHLEEQTRERQARLRRLSDDLDREVRALLDPERRAELEANEANIKEIGAHLRELHKAAGGLMLP
;
A
#
# COMPACT_ATOMS: atom_id res chain seq x y z
N MET A 1 -57.91 -30.95 52.38
CA MET A 1 -56.69 -31.69 51.90
C MET A 1 -56.99 -32.32 50.58
N ARG A 2 -56.84 -31.59 49.49
CA ARG A 2 -56.84 -32.04 48.08
C ARG A 2 -56.55 -30.83 47.16
N LYS A 3 -55.30 -30.37 47.08
CA LYS A 3 -54.80 -29.42 46.05
C LYS A 3 -53.27 -29.22 46.17
N ALA A 4 -52.50 -30.32 46.18
CA ALA A 4 -51.04 -30.23 46.27
C ALA A 4 -50.33 -31.35 45.52
N CYS A 5 -50.87 -31.84 44.37
CA CYS A 5 -50.21 -32.91 43.57
C CYS A 5 -50.21 -32.66 42.07
N ALA A 6 -50.45 -31.40 41.60
CA ALA A 6 -50.53 -31.11 40.15
C ALA A 6 -49.35 -30.28 39.60
N TRP A 7 -48.31 -29.95 40.37
CA TRP A 7 -47.22 -29.04 39.95
C TRP A 7 -45.85 -29.71 39.82
N LEU A 8 -45.72 -31.01 39.94
CA LEU A 8 -44.44 -31.74 39.82
C LEU A 8 -44.24 -32.53 38.52
N LEU A 9 -45.18 -32.46 37.57
CA LEU A 9 -45.05 -33.12 36.26
C LEU A 9 -44.79 -32.19 35.08
N ALA A 10 -44.69 -30.86 35.30
CA ALA A 10 -44.46 -29.87 34.23
C ALA A 10 -42.99 -29.42 34.10
N LEU A 11 -42.05 -29.93 34.92
CA LEU A 11 -40.65 -29.47 34.94
C LEU A 11 -39.68 -30.50 34.36
N ALA A 12 -40.15 -31.61 33.79
CA ALA A 12 -39.31 -32.69 33.22
C ALA A 12 -39.29 -32.67 31.67
N LEU A 13 -39.83 -31.66 30.98
CA LEU A 13 -39.91 -31.61 29.52
C LEU A 13 -39.20 -30.41 28.87
N CYS A 14 -38.37 -29.66 29.61
CA CYS A 14 -37.57 -28.56 29.05
C CYS A 14 -36.06 -28.87 28.97
N GLY A 15 -35.69 -30.12 28.91
CA GLY A 15 -34.31 -30.60 28.74
C GLY A 15 -34.02 -31.28 27.41
N ALA A 16 -34.85 -31.08 26.37
CA ALA A 16 -34.44 -31.38 25.02
C ALA A 16 -33.53 -30.23 24.57
N GLY A 17 -32.24 -30.34 24.91
CA GLY A 17 -31.21 -29.55 24.23
C GLY A 17 -31.46 -29.68 22.75
N SER A 18 -31.77 -28.57 22.09
CA SER A 18 -31.78 -28.49 20.63
C SER A 18 -30.41 -29.01 20.19
N ALA A 19 -30.34 -30.23 19.72
CA ALA A 19 -29.18 -30.70 18.99
C ALA A 19 -29.05 -29.72 17.81
N THR A 20 -28.18 -28.72 17.96
CA THR A 20 -27.85 -27.83 16.84
C THR A 20 -27.29 -28.76 15.78
N ALA A 21 -28.07 -28.95 14.71
CA ALA A 21 -27.58 -29.66 13.56
C ALA A 21 -26.31 -28.93 13.14
N ALA A 22 -25.25 -29.65 12.83
CA ALA A 22 -23.97 -29.11 12.45
C ALA A 22 -23.53 -29.81 11.16
N LEU A 23 -22.61 -29.21 10.42
CA LEU A 23 -21.99 -29.82 9.24
C LEU A 23 -21.56 -31.26 9.56
N ARG A 24 -22.00 -32.19 8.74
CA ARG A 24 -21.57 -33.58 8.75
C ARG A 24 -20.95 -33.96 7.42
N LEU A 25 -19.70 -34.44 7.45
CA LEU A 25 -19.03 -35.01 6.29
C LEU A 25 -19.32 -36.50 6.27
N LYS A 26 -19.93 -36.97 5.19
CA LYS A 26 -20.29 -38.38 5.03
C LYS A 26 -19.51 -38.96 3.87
N LEU A 27 -18.72 -40.01 4.14
CA LEU A 27 -18.05 -40.74 3.09
C LEU A 27 -19.08 -41.51 2.27
N ASP A 28 -19.20 -41.17 0.99
CA ASP A 28 -19.92 -42.02 0.02
C ASP A 28 -18.93 -43.05 -0.54
N ALA A 29 -19.04 -44.27 -0.05
CA ALA A 29 -17.99 -45.27 -0.16
C ALA A 29 -18.35 -46.51 -0.99
N PRO A 30 -19.04 -46.41 -2.14
CA PRO A 30 -19.29 -47.58 -2.96
C PRO A 30 -17.96 -48.13 -3.50
N GLY A 31 -17.70 -49.43 -3.23
CA GLY A 31 -16.51 -50.12 -3.75
C GLY A 31 -15.19 -49.83 -3.04
N LEU A 32 -15.19 -49.15 -1.88
CA LEU A 32 -14.00 -48.99 -1.03
C LEU A 32 -13.82 -50.21 -0.12
N ASP A 33 -12.58 -50.67 0.01
CA ASP A 33 -12.22 -51.66 1.02
C ASP A 33 -12.18 -51.06 2.45
N PRO A 34 -12.07 -51.86 3.52
CA PRO A 34 -12.06 -51.37 4.89
C PRO A 34 -10.91 -50.36 5.18
N ALA A 35 -9.70 -50.60 4.67
CA ALA A 35 -8.54 -49.74 4.89
C ALA A 35 -8.71 -48.36 4.19
N GLN A 36 -9.23 -48.38 2.96
CA GLN A 36 -9.56 -47.18 2.22
C GLN A 36 -10.64 -46.32 2.91
N ARG A 37 -11.67 -46.98 3.46
CA ARG A 37 -12.73 -46.30 4.23
C ARG A 37 -12.16 -45.67 5.49
N GLU A 38 -11.35 -46.38 6.24
CA GLU A 38 -10.73 -45.88 7.46
C GLU A 38 -9.79 -44.69 7.18
N ALA A 39 -8.92 -44.80 6.17
CA ALA A 39 -8.02 -43.69 5.78
C ALA A 39 -8.80 -42.46 5.32
N SER A 40 -9.84 -42.67 4.50
CA SER A 40 -10.73 -41.57 4.06
C SER A 40 -11.47 -40.91 5.22
N GLN A 41 -12.03 -41.73 6.15
CA GLN A 41 -12.76 -41.19 7.31
C GLN A 41 -11.83 -40.35 8.20
N ARG A 42 -10.59 -40.79 8.46
CA ARG A 42 -9.60 -40.00 9.19
C ARG A 42 -9.32 -38.64 8.54
N LEU A 43 -9.27 -38.58 7.20
CA LEU A 43 -9.11 -37.31 6.46
C LEU A 43 -10.32 -36.40 6.64
N LEU A 44 -11.54 -36.95 6.58
CA LEU A 44 -12.79 -36.19 6.78
C LEU A 44 -12.90 -35.67 8.21
N ASP A 45 -12.59 -36.51 9.21
CA ASP A 45 -12.63 -36.13 10.62
C ASP A 45 -11.63 -34.98 10.89
N GLU A 46 -10.40 -35.10 10.39
CA GLU A 46 -9.39 -34.04 10.51
C GLU A 46 -9.85 -32.73 9.86
N ALA A 47 -10.43 -32.79 8.66
CA ALA A 47 -10.97 -31.60 8.00
C ALA A 47 -12.09 -30.94 8.81
N ALA A 48 -13.00 -31.74 9.36
CA ALA A 48 -14.08 -31.25 10.21
C ALA A 48 -13.55 -30.60 11.50
N ASP A 49 -12.52 -31.17 12.12
CA ASP A 49 -11.90 -30.63 13.33
C ASP A 49 -11.12 -29.33 13.09
N LYS A 50 -10.55 -29.12 11.89
CA LYS A 50 -9.89 -27.88 11.51
C LYS A 50 -10.85 -26.73 11.28
N LEU A 51 -12.11 -27.00 10.92
CA LEU A 51 -13.10 -25.94 10.64
C LEU A 51 -13.55 -25.21 11.90
N PRO A 52 -13.72 -23.87 11.82
CA PRO A 52 -14.28 -23.09 12.93
C PRO A 52 -15.65 -23.64 13.39
N PRO A 53 -15.93 -23.67 14.70
CA PRO A 53 -17.26 -24.09 15.19
C PRO A 53 -18.41 -23.37 14.50
N ALA A 54 -18.34 -22.04 14.41
CA ALA A 54 -19.38 -21.24 13.76
C ALA A 54 -19.52 -21.51 12.24
N PHE A 55 -18.47 -21.99 11.57
CA PHE A 55 -18.57 -22.44 10.18
C PHE A 55 -19.43 -23.70 10.10
N ARG A 56 -19.15 -24.69 10.95
CA ARG A 56 -19.90 -25.97 11.00
C ARG A 56 -21.35 -25.77 11.39
N GLU A 57 -21.62 -24.96 12.42
CA GLU A 57 -22.98 -24.66 12.90
C GLU A 57 -23.82 -23.92 11.84
N ARG A 58 -23.24 -22.93 11.16
CA ARG A 58 -23.98 -22.12 10.16
C ARG A 58 -24.23 -22.89 8.87
N LEU A 59 -23.32 -23.76 8.47
CA LEU A 59 -23.47 -24.53 7.23
C LEU A 59 -24.51 -25.63 7.38
N ASP A 60 -24.74 -26.17 8.58
CA ASP A 60 -25.83 -27.06 9.00
C ASP A 60 -26.38 -27.97 7.90
N ARG A 61 -25.56 -28.85 7.37
CA ARG A 61 -25.94 -29.83 6.33
C ARG A 61 -25.02 -31.03 6.29
N GLU A 62 -25.51 -32.12 5.66
CA GLU A 62 -24.68 -33.27 5.32
C GLU A 62 -24.04 -33.02 3.94
N ILE A 63 -22.74 -33.24 3.82
CA ILE A 63 -21.97 -33.18 2.58
C ILE A 63 -21.38 -34.55 2.31
N ALA A 64 -21.79 -35.15 1.20
CA ALA A 64 -21.22 -36.41 0.74
C ALA A 64 -19.85 -36.15 0.10
N VAL A 65 -18.84 -36.96 0.53
CA VAL A 65 -17.51 -36.92 -0.08
C VAL A 65 -17.27 -38.29 -0.76
N GLU A 66 -16.95 -38.22 -2.05
CA GLU A 66 -16.76 -39.44 -2.89
C GLU A 66 -15.42 -39.41 -3.59
N TRP A 67 -14.84 -40.60 -3.83
CA TRP A 67 -13.65 -40.77 -4.65
C TRP A 67 -14.03 -41.05 -6.09
N ARG A 68 -13.45 -40.28 -7.04
CA ARG A 68 -13.81 -40.28 -8.45
C ARG A 68 -12.60 -40.45 -9.35
N ASP A 69 -12.78 -41.19 -10.46
CA ASP A 69 -11.77 -41.39 -11.51
C ASP A 69 -11.88 -40.37 -12.66
N ASP A 70 -12.97 -39.57 -12.72
CA ASP A 70 -13.26 -38.62 -13.80
C ASP A 70 -12.75 -37.20 -13.54
N LEU A 71 -11.94 -37.00 -12.51
CA LEU A 71 -11.31 -35.69 -12.27
C LEU A 71 -10.05 -35.52 -13.13
N PRO A 72 -9.72 -34.26 -13.52
CA PRO A 72 -8.48 -33.97 -14.25
C PRO A 72 -7.25 -34.49 -13.50
N ALA A 73 -6.22 -34.91 -14.22
CA ALA A 73 -5.00 -35.48 -13.63
C ALA A 73 -4.29 -34.50 -12.68
N ASN A 74 -4.42 -33.20 -12.88
CA ASN A 74 -3.89 -32.14 -12.03
C ASN A 74 -4.86 -31.66 -10.95
N GLY A 75 -6.11 -32.14 -10.91
CA GLY A 75 -7.11 -31.83 -9.89
C GLY A 75 -7.08 -32.83 -8.74
N MET A 76 -7.05 -32.37 -7.49
CA MET A 76 -7.14 -33.24 -6.32
C MET A 76 -8.57 -33.42 -5.82
N GLY A 77 -9.45 -32.44 -6.04
CA GLY A 77 -10.86 -32.50 -5.69
C GLY A 77 -11.67 -31.40 -6.36
N GLN A 78 -12.99 -31.47 -6.20
CA GLN A 78 -13.94 -30.49 -6.73
C GLN A 78 -15.29 -30.56 -6.02
N ALA A 79 -15.86 -29.41 -5.64
CA ALA A 79 -17.26 -29.37 -5.17
C ALA A 79 -18.24 -29.55 -6.34
N ARG A 80 -19.10 -30.56 -6.22
CA ARG A 80 -20.17 -30.89 -7.18
C ARG A 80 -21.52 -30.46 -6.62
N GLY A 81 -21.76 -29.15 -6.64
CA GLY A 81 -23.01 -28.57 -6.09
C GLY A 81 -22.91 -28.26 -4.59
N PRO A 82 -24.02 -28.11 -3.88
CA PRO A 82 -24.07 -27.68 -2.48
C PRO A 82 -23.85 -28.79 -1.45
N GLU A 83 -23.91 -30.07 -1.87
CA GLU A 83 -23.95 -31.22 -0.94
C GLU A 83 -22.96 -32.34 -1.32
N ARG A 84 -22.10 -32.13 -2.32
CA ARG A 84 -21.16 -33.14 -2.77
C ARG A 84 -19.78 -32.55 -3.02
N ILE A 85 -18.73 -33.31 -2.61
CA ILE A 85 -17.33 -33.05 -2.93
C ILE A 85 -16.74 -34.34 -3.51
N ALA A 86 -16.12 -34.24 -4.67
CA ALA A 86 -15.38 -35.31 -5.31
C ALA A 86 -13.90 -35.15 -5.03
N LEU A 87 -13.22 -36.20 -4.56
CA LEU A 87 -11.77 -36.33 -4.43
C LEU A 87 -11.25 -37.24 -5.54
N ASN A 88 -10.06 -36.96 -6.05
CA ASN A 88 -9.47 -37.75 -7.14
C ASN A 88 -8.93 -39.07 -6.63
N ARG A 89 -9.53 -40.18 -7.14
CA ARG A 89 -9.26 -41.54 -6.68
C ARG A 89 -7.82 -41.98 -6.87
N ARG A 90 -7.07 -41.37 -7.76
CA ARG A 90 -5.63 -41.66 -7.96
C ARG A 90 -4.78 -41.52 -6.70
N TYR A 91 -5.20 -40.68 -5.74
CA TYR A 91 -4.50 -40.43 -4.48
C TYR A 91 -4.95 -41.34 -3.34
N LEU A 92 -5.96 -42.16 -3.56
CA LEU A 92 -6.55 -43.02 -2.50
C LEU A 92 -5.61 -44.11 -2.05
N ALA A 93 -4.82 -44.70 -2.95
CA ALA A 93 -3.87 -45.76 -2.62
C ALA A 93 -2.78 -45.24 -1.66
N ASP A 94 -2.17 -44.12 -2.01
CA ASP A 94 -1.11 -43.47 -1.22
C ASP A 94 -1.62 -42.92 0.13
N LEU A 95 -2.88 -42.49 0.18
CA LEU A 95 -3.53 -42.12 1.44
C LEU A 95 -3.76 -43.34 2.33
N THR A 96 -4.11 -44.51 1.74
CA THR A 96 -4.43 -45.73 2.45
C THR A 96 -3.20 -46.38 3.06
N ASP A 97 -2.11 -46.48 2.31
CA ASP A 97 -0.84 -47.07 2.77
C ASP A 97 0.02 -46.11 3.60
N GLY A 98 -0.39 -44.84 3.72
CA GLY A 98 0.29 -43.78 4.48
C GLY A 98 1.42 -43.08 3.74
N SER A 99 1.78 -43.49 2.52
CA SER A 99 2.87 -42.89 1.74
C SER A 99 2.58 -41.43 1.34
N ALA A 100 1.30 -41.03 1.23
CA ALA A 100 0.87 -39.67 0.99
C ALA A 100 1.41 -38.66 2.02
N ALA A 101 1.75 -39.07 3.24
CA ALA A 101 2.30 -38.22 4.29
C ALA A 101 3.73 -37.73 3.99
N SER A 102 4.50 -38.47 3.21
CA SER A 102 5.89 -38.15 2.86
C SER A 102 6.09 -37.79 1.39
N ARG A 103 5.15 -38.18 0.52
CA ARG A 103 5.23 -37.92 -0.92
C ARG A 103 5.08 -36.42 -1.21
N GLN A 104 6.14 -35.83 -1.76
CA GLN A 104 6.12 -34.40 -2.16
C GLN A 104 5.38 -34.21 -3.50
N THR A 105 4.57 -33.18 -3.58
CA THR A 105 3.74 -32.90 -4.76
C THR A 105 4.33 -31.79 -5.66
N GLY A 106 5.28 -31.01 -5.15
CA GLY A 106 5.71 -29.75 -5.79
C GLY A 106 4.66 -28.63 -5.73
N ARG A 107 3.55 -28.85 -5.01
CA ARG A 107 2.50 -27.84 -4.75
C ARG A 107 2.77 -27.09 -3.44
N VAL A 108 1.97 -26.08 -3.18
CA VAL A 108 2.18 -25.10 -2.09
C VAL A 108 2.10 -25.68 -0.67
N HIS A 109 1.31 -26.75 -0.45
CA HIS A 109 1.21 -27.40 0.87
C HIS A 109 2.21 -28.54 1.07
N GLY A 110 2.96 -28.91 0.05
CA GLY A 110 4.11 -29.82 0.09
C GLY A 110 3.73 -31.28 -0.08
N THR A 111 3.21 -31.95 0.97
CA THR A 111 2.92 -33.38 0.89
C THR A 111 1.53 -33.69 0.34
N GLU A 112 1.37 -34.82 -0.32
CA GLU A 112 0.12 -35.25 -0.94
C GLU A 112 -1.05 -35.30 0.04
N ARG A 113 -0.80 -35.84 1.26
CA ARG A 113 -1.82 -35.87 2.31
C ARG A 113 -2.28 -34.48 2.73
N ARG A 114 -1.33 -33.55 2.86
CA ARG A 114 -1.63 -32.15 3.25
C ARG A 114 -2.37 -31.40 2.13
N GLU A 115 -2.02 -31.68 0.88
CA GLU A 115 -2.74 -31.16 -0.29
C GLU A 115 -4.18 -31.69 -0.37
N LEU A 116 -4.41 -32.97 -0.08
CA LEU A 116 -5.76 -33.53 0.00
C LEU A 116 -6.60 -32.86 1.10
N LEU A 117 -6.00 -32.65 2.28
CA LEU A 117 -6.67 -31.92 3.38
C LEU A 117 -6.99 -30.48 2.98
N ALA A 118 -6.02 -29.76 2.41
CA ALA A 118 -6.20 -28.39 1.91
C ALA A 118 -7.29 -28.33 0.85
N THR A 119 -7.29 -29.26 -0.12
CA THR A 119 -8.33 -29.35 -1.16
C THR A 119 -9.72 -29.57 -0.55
N LEU A 120 -9.85 -30.44 0.45
CA LEU A 120 -11.14 -30.66 1.11
C LEU A 120 -11.64 -29.39 1.83
N LEU A 121 -10.76 -28.68 2.53
CA LEU A 121 -11.07 -27.40 3.18
C LEU A 121 -11.42 -26.30 2.16
N HIS A 122 -10.72 -26.28 1.03
CA HIS A 122 -11.00 -25.39 -0.11
C HIS A 122 -12.43 -25.59 -0.64
N GLU A 123 -12.78 -26.81 -0.96
CA GLU A 123 -14.10 -27.15 -1.51
C GLU A 123 -15.23 -26.92 -0.51
N LEU A 124 -14.99 -27.21 0.77
CA LEU A 124 -15.92 -26.87 1.85
C LEU A 124 -16.12 -25.36 1.97
N THR A 125 -15.08 -24.57 1.75
CA THR A 125 -15.18 -23.10 1.73
C THR A 125 -16.04 -22.63 0.57
N HIS A 126 -15.93 -23.22 -0.62
CA HIS A 126 -16.82 -22.91 -1.74
C HIS A 126 -18.30 -23.24 -1.44
N VAL A 127 -18.56 -24.36 -0.77
CA VAL A 127 -19.92 -24.72 -0.34
C VAL A 127 -20.46 -23.68 0.66
N TYR A 128 -19.65 -23.31 1.66
CA TYR A 128 -20.02 -22.29 2.65
C TYR A 128 -20.31 -20.91 2.00
N ASP A 129 -19.46 -20.48 1.10
CA ASP A 129 -19.58 -19.18 0.43
C ASP A 129 -20.86 -19.09 -0.41
N ARG A 130 -21.19 -20.15 -1.15
CA ARG A 130 -22.42 -20.27 -1.95
C ARG A 130 -23.70 -20.37 -1.12
N ALA A 131 -23.61 -20.79 0.13
CA ALA A 131 -24.77 -21.00 0.98
C ALA A 131 -25.50 -19.71 1.45
N ARG A 132 -24.92 -18.52 1.21
CA ARG A 132 -25.52 -17.21 1.51
C ARG A 132 -25.85 -17.02 2.99
N LEU A 133 -24.90 -17.41 3.85
CA LEU A 133 -25.03 -17.44 5.30
C LEU A 133 -24.78 -16.04 5.92
N TRP A 134 -25.51 -15.04 5.49
CA TRP A 134 -25.43 -13.70 6.03
C TRP A 134 -26.13 -13.58 7.38
N SER A 135 -25.60 -12.73 8.27
CA SER A 135 -26.29 -12.35 9.50
C SER A 135 -27.58 -11.57 9.21
N PRO A 136 -28.49 -11.46 10.20
CA PRO A 136 -29.68 -10.64 10.04
C PRO A 136 -29.36 -9.17 9.71
N GLU A 137 -28.28 -8.63 10.27
CA GLU A 137 -27.77 -7.27 10.00
C GLU A 137 -27.32 -7.13 8.56
N GLU A 138 -26.46 -8.03 8.07
CA GLU A 138 -25.99 -8.05 6.68
C GLU A 138 -27.17 -8.17 5.69
N LYS A 139 -28.15 -9.04 6.00
CA LYS A 139 -29.36 -9.17 5.17
C LYS A 139 -30.17 -7.88 5.08
N ARG A 140 -30.29 -7.13 6.19
CA ARG A 140 -30.97 -5.83 6.20
C ARG A 140 -30.19 -4.80 5.37
N GLU A 141 -28.89 -4.74 5.54
CA GLU A 141 -28.00 -3.82 4.82
C GLU A 141 -28.02 -4.08 3.31
N ILE A 142 -27.85 -5.34 2.89
CA ILE A 142 -27.93 -5.74 1.47
C ILE A 142 -29.25 -5.31 0.86
N ARG A 143 -30.39 -5.59 1.51
CA ARG A 143 -31.71 -5.19 1.01
C ARG A 143 -31.88 -3.68 0.93
N ARG A 144 -31.39 -2.93 1.91
CA ARG A 144 -31.41 -1.47 1.91
C ARG A 144 -30.61 -0.93 0.73
N CYS A 145 -29.39 -1.42 0.54
CA CYS A 145 -28.48 -0.97 -0.50
C CYS A 145 -28.96 -1.37 -1.91
N THR A 146 -29.58 -2.53 -2.05
CA THR A 146 -30.22 -2.94 -3.33
C THR A 146 -31.34 -1.97 -3.71
N ARG A 147 -32.25 -1.64 -2.78
CA ARG A 147 -33.32 -0.67 -3.04
C ARG A 147 -32.79 0.73 -3.36
N GLN A 148 -31.70 1.17 -2.69
CA GLN A 148 -31.08 2.45 -2.99
C GLN A 148 -30.42 2.46 -4.37
N GLU A 149 -29.76 1.37 -4.79
CA GLU A 149 -29.20 1.26 -6.14
C GLU A 149 -30.29 1.32 -7.22
N GLU A 150 -31.44 0.65 -6.99
CA GLU A 150 -32.60 0.68 -7.87
C GLU A 150 -33.21 2.08 -8.01
N THR A 151 -33.20 2.87 -6.92
CA THR A 151 -33.85 4.19 -6.89
C THR A 151 -32.91 5.31 -7.34
N LEU A 152 -31.65 5.31 -6.89
CA LEU A 152 -30.69 6.42 -7.05
C LEU A 152 -29.63 6.12 -8.12
N GLY A 153 -29.54 4.88 -8.59
CA GLY A 153 -28.43 4.40 -9.40
C GLY A 153 -27.12 4.27 -8.59
N ARG A 154 -26.10 3.71 -9.22
CA ARG A 154 -24.81 3.41 -8.56
C ARG A 154 -24.00 4.64 -8.17
N ILE A 155 -24.05 5.69 -8.98
CA ILE A 155 -23.23 6.90 -8.78
C ILE A 155 -23.71 7.66 -7.54
N ALA A 156 -25.01 7.78 -7.32
CA ALA A 156 -25.59 8.52 -6.20
C ALA A 156 -25.80 7.66 -4.94
N GLN A 157 -25.40 6.39 -4.97
CA GLN A 157 -25.50 5.47 -3.86
C GLN A 157 -24.63 5.93 -2.67
N PRO A 158 -25.10 5.87 -1.41
CA PRO A 158 -24.29 6.15 -0.23
C PRO A 158 -23.02 5.31 -0.17
N GLY A 159 -21.95 5.85 0.39
CA GLY A 159 -20.63 5.19 0.45
C GLY A 159 -20.65 3.86 1.23
N ASP A 160 -21.51 3.73 2.25
CA ASP A 160 -21.70 2.49 3.01
C ASP A 160 -22.40 1.37 2.21
N CYS A 161 -23.05 1.73 1.11
CA CYS A 161 -23.65 0.76 0.19
C CYS A 161 -22.71 0.29 -0.94
N ARG A 162 -21.50 0.80 -1.00
CA ARG A 162 -20.52 0.45 -2.05
C ARG A 162 -20.23 -1.05 -2.04
N GLY A 163 -20.64 -1.73 -3.12
CA GLY A 163 -20.45 -3.17 -3.30
C GLY A 163 -21.40 -4.06 -2.47
N GLN A 164 -22.34 -3.49 -1.69
CA GLN A 164 -23.31 -4.26 -0.90
C GLN A 164 -24.50 -4.71 -1.73
N ALA A 165 -24.94 -3.89 -2.68
CA ALA A 165 -26.09 -4.22 -3.50
C ALA A 165 -25.82 -5.45 -4.39
N GLY A 166 -26.76 -6.37 -4.41
CA GLY A 166 -26.68 -7.57 -5.28
C GLY A 166 -25.66 -8.62 -4.86
N ARG A 167 -25.16 -8.61 -3.61
CA ARG A 167 -24.30 -9.68 -3.07
C ARG A 167 -24.97 -11.05 -3.21
N ARG A 168 -24.18 -12.03 -3.67
CA ARG A 168 -24.64 -13.42 -3.94
C ARG A 168 -23.91 -14.44 -3.09
N PHE A 169 -22.76 -14.10 -2.52
CA PHE A 169 -21.87 -14.99 -1.79
C PHE A 169 -21.65 -14.47 -0.37
N THR A 170 -21.34 -15.36 0.54
CA THR A 170 -21.17 -15.02 1.96
C THR A 170 -19.89 -14.22 2.20
N LEU A 171 -18.77 -14.65 1.60
CA LEU A 171 -17.44 -14.11 1.80
C LEU A 171 -16.89 -13.42 0.55
N SER A 172 -16.93 -14.08 -0.60
CA SER A 172 -16.28 -13.59 -1.82
C SER A 172 -16.92 -12.34 -2.44
N ASP A 173 -18.10 -11.96 -2.02
CA ASP A 173 -18.76 -10.68 -2.37
C ASP A 173 -18.70 -9.66 -1.22
N ASP A 174 -18.01 -9.95 -0.11
CA ASP A 174 -17.88 -8.98 0.98
C ASP A 174 -16.93 -7.84 0.57
N PRO A 175 -17.43 -6.58 0.48
CA PRO A 175 -16.59 -5.44 0.09
C PRO A 175 -15.38 -5.25 1.00
N ARG A 176 -15.50 -5.56 2.31
CA ARG A 176 -14.40 -5.45 3.26
C ARG A 176 -13.31 -6.47 2.97
N LEU A 177 -13.69 -7.73 2.73
CA LEU A 177 -12.72 -8.76 2.34
C LEU A 177 -11.99 -8.37 1.05
N LEU A 178 -12.74 -7.90 0.06
CA LEU A 178 -12.17 -7.52 -1.24
C LEU A 178 -11.26 -6.28 -1.16
N ASP A 179 -11.53 -5.34 -0.25
CA ASP A 179 -10.62 -4.23 0.04
C ASP A 179 -9.34 -4.73 0.74
N LEU A 180 -9.45 -5.69 1.68
CA LEU A 180 -8.30 -6.35 2.32
C LEU A 180 -7.46 -7.16 1.32
N ALA A 181 -8.11 -7.80 0.37
CA ALA A 181 -7.48 -8.55 -0.72
C ALA A 181 -6.79 -7.66 -1.77
N GLY A 182 -6.95 -6.33 -1.70
CA GLY A 182 -6.50 -5.43 -2.76
C GLY A 182 -7.20 -5.71 -4.11
N TRP A 183 -8.44 -6.23 -4.08
CA TRP A 183 -9.15 -6.62 -5.30
C TRP A 183 -9.59 -5.39 -6.08
N PRO A 184 -9.19 -5.22 -7.35
CA PRO A 184 -9.43 -4.01 -8.12
C PRO A 184 -10.93 -3.80 -8.40
N GLN A 185 -11.33 -2.53 -8.41
CA GLN A 185 -12.67 -2.13 -8.86
C GLN A 185 -12.64 -1.85 -10.37
N ARG A 186 -13.73 -2.19 -11.05
CA ARG A 186 -13.90 -1.84 -12.47
C ARG A 186 -13.97 -0.34 -12.63
N ALA A 187 -13.21 0.17 -13.59
CA ALA A 187 -13.22 1.59 -13.92
C ALA A 187 -14.64 2.05 -14.30
N GLY A 188 -15.10 3.17 -13.75
CA GLY A 188 -16.44 3.72 -13.97
C GLY A 188 -17.61 2.92 -13.39
N GLN A 189 -17.35 1.79 -12.71
CA GLN A 189 -18.40 0.94 -12.12
C GLN A 189 -18.23 0.81 -10.60
N ARG A 190 -18.59 1.85 -9.87
CA ARG A 190 -18.47 1.92 -8.42
C ARG A 190 -18.97 0.65 -7.71
N GLY A 191 -18.15 0.06 -6.86
CA GLY A 191 -18.45 -1.15 -6.10
C GLY A 191 -18.39 -2.48 -6.89
N ARG A 192 -18.23 -2.46 -8.20
CA ARG A 192 -17.99 -3.67 -9.00
C ARG A 192 -16.50 -4.01 -9.00
N ARG A 193 -16.20 -5.28 -8.95
CA ARG A 193 -14.82 -5.79 -8.95
C ARG A 193 -14.44 -6.40 -10.30
N GLU A 194 -13.15 -6.35 -10.62
CA GLU A 194 -12.61 -7.08 -11.76
C GLU A 194 -12.75 -8.59 -11.57
N ALA A 195 -12.71 -9.34 -12.67
CA ALA A 195 -12.79 -10.78 -12.62
C ALA A 195 -11.53 -11.40 -12.02
N HIS A 196 -10.37 -10.84 -12.33
CA HIS A 196 -9.03 -11.30 -11.90
C HIS A 196 -8.34 -10.23 -11.07
N ASN A 197 -7.34 -10.64 -10.27
CA ASN A 197 -6.50 -9.71 -9.52
C ASN A 197 -5.02 -9.95 -9.86
N GLY A 198 -4.49 -9.21 -10.82
CA GLY A 198 -3.07 -9.23 -11.19
C GLY A 198 -2.18 -8.32 -10.33
N PHE A 199 -2.70 -7.71 -9.26
CA PHE A 199 -2.03 -6.65 -8.50
C PHE A 199 -1.55 -7.07 -7.12
N VAL A 200 -1.63 -8.33 -6.78
CA VAL A 200 -1.10 -8.85 -5.52
C VAL A 200 0.22 -9.56 -5.80
N LEU A 201 1.27 -9.01 -5.24
CA LEU A 201 2.59 -9.64 -5.17
C LEU A 201 2.67 -10.51 -3.91
N ARG A 202 3.62 -11.46 -3.87
CA ARG A 202 3.81 -12.37 -2.73
C ARG A 202 2.54 -13.12 -2.34
N SER A 203 1.87 -13.66 -3.35
CA SER A 203 0.76 -14.59 -3.13
C SER A 203 1.27 -15.95 -2.64
N PRO A 204 0.59 -16.60 -1.69
CA PRO A 204 0.93 -17.96 -1.28
C PRO A 204 0.65 -19.00 -2.37
N ASP A 205 -0.38 -18.74 -3.18
CA ASP A 205 -0.74 -19.49 -4.37
C ASP A 205 -1.39 -18.54 -5.38
N VAL A 206 -0.79 -18.41 -6.55
CA VAL A 206 -1.29 -17.55 -7.62
C VAL A 206 -2.72 -17.90 -8.07
N TYR A 207 -3.20 -19.09 -7.75
CA TYR A 207 -4.57 -19.51 -8.03
C TYR A 207 -5.60 -18.62 -7.33
N GLU A 208 -5.27 -18.05 -6.14
CA GLU A 208 -6.13 -17.10 -5.44
C GLU A 208 -6.49 -15.86 -6.28
N LEU A 209 -5.65 -15.52 -7.28
CA LEU A 209 -5.82 -14.31 -8.10
C LEU A 209 -6.80 -14.50 -9.27
N SER A 210 -7.23 -15.72 -9.53
CA SER A 210 -8.10 -16.07 -10.66
C SER A 210 -9.51 -15.49 -10.52
N ASN A 211 -10.08 -15.49 -9.33
CA ASN A 211 -11.37 -14.84 -9.01
C ASN A 211 -11.58 -14.74 -7.49
N PRO A 212 -12.51 -13.89 -7.00
CA PRO A 212 -12.74 -13.69 -5.56
C PRO A 212 -13.12 -14.96 -4.77
N ARG A 213 -13.70 -15.96 -5.39
CA ARG A 213 -14.07 -17.21 -4.71
C ARG A 213 -12.85 -18.07 -4.44
N GLU A 214 -11.94 -18.17 -5.41
CA GLU A 214 -10.67 -18.88 -5.23
C GLU A 214 -9.80 -18.13 -4.20
N PHE A 215 -9.81 -16.79 -4.23
CA PHE A 215 -9.13 -16.02 -3.19
C PHE A 215 -9.61 -16.40 -1.79
N VAL A 216 -10.91 -16.47 -1.56
CA VAL A 216 -11.46 -16.88 -0.26
C VAL A 216 -11.07 -18.30 0.10
N ALA A 217 -11.18 -19.23 -0.83
CA ALA A 217 -10.91 -20.64 -0.59
C ALA A 217 -9.42 -20.90 -0.26
N VAL A 218 -8.50 -20.37 -1.06
CA VAL A 218 -7.06 -20.43 -0.81
C VAL A 218 -6.70 -19.78 0.53
N ASN A 219 -7.22 -18.59 0.83
CA ASN A 219 -6.92 -17.93 2.11
C ASN A 219 -7.50 -18.68 3.31
N MET A 220 -8.60 -19.41 3.16
CA MET A 220 -9.11 -20.31 4.21
C MET A 220 -8.20 -21.51 4.43
N GLU A 221 -7.61 -22.10 3.39
CA GLU A 221 -6.60 -23.16 3.54
C GLU A 221 -5.44 -22.68 4.41
N TYR A 222 -4.86 -21.51 4.06
CA TYR A 222 -3.74 -20.93 4.80
C TYR A 222 -4.12 -20.51 6.21
N PHE A 223 -5.30 -19.90 6.39
CA PHE A 223 -5.82 -19.54 7.71
C PHE A 223 -5.93 -20.76 8.64
N LEU A 224 -6.34 -21.91 8.12
CA LEU A 224 -6.55 -23.13 8.90
C LEU A 224 -5.28 -23.98 9.07
N LEU A 225 -4.37 -23.97 8.09
CA LEU A 225 -3.26 -24.89 8.02
C LEU A 225 -1.87 -24.27 8.24
N ASP A 226 -1.72 -22.96 8.03
CA ASP A 226 -0.41 -22.32 8.18
C ASP A 226 -0.31 -21.48 9.46
N PRO A 227 0.46 -21.92 10.47
CA PRO A 227 0.67 -21.17 11.70
C PRO A 227 1.28 -19.77 11.49
N SER A 228 1.95 -19.52 10.36
CA SER A 228 2.55 -18.21 10.04
C SER A 228 1.57 -17.25 9.38
N TYR A 229 0.37 -17.68 8.99
CA TYR A 229 -0.60 -16.87 8.28
C TYR A 229 -0.99 -15.58 9.03
N ALA A 230 -1.15 -15.68 10.37
CA ALA A 230 -1.43 -14.51 11.22
C ALA A 230 -0.35 -13.42 11.12
N CYS A 231 0.92 -13.81 10.96
CA CYS A 231 2.05 -12.89 10.85
C CYS A 231 2.25 -12.38 9.41
N ARG A 232 1.93 -13.21 8.43
CA ARG A 232 2.12 -12.89 7.01
C ARG A 232 0.98 -12.10 6.40
N ARG A 233 -0.27 -12.38 6.81
CA ARG A 233 -1.50 -11.69 6.36
C ARG A 233 -2.41 -11.31 7.54
N PRO A 234 -1.90 -10.50 8.48
CA PRO A 234 -2.59 -10.26 9.75
C PRO A 234 -3.98 -9.62 9.60
N ALA A 235 -4.18 -8.75 8.61
CA ALA A 235 -5.50 -8.14 8.39
C ALA A 235 -6.56 -9.16 7.90
N LEU A 236 -6.18 -10.11 7.04
CA LEU A 236 -7.05 -11.21 6.60
C LEU A 236 -7.29 -12.21 7.73
N TYR A 237 -6.24 -12.52 8.51
CA TYR A 237 -6.38 -13.38 9.70
C TYR A 237 -7.42 -12.81 10.67
N ARG A 238 -7.34 -11.51 11.01
CA ARG A 238 -8.33 -10.85 11.87
C ARG A 238 -9.74 -10.81 11.25
N TYR A 239 -9.84 -10.67 9.93
CA TYR A 239 -11.13 -10.75 9.24
C TYR A 239 -11.80 -12.11 9.47
N TYR A 240 -11.09 -13.22 9.25
CA TYR A 240 -11.63 -14.57 9.47
C TYR A 240 -11.90 -14.85 10.94
N GLN A 241 -11.00 -14.42 11.84
CA GLN A 241 -11.19 -14.51 13.29
C GLN A 241 -12.49 -13.82 13.73
N GLN A 242 -12.72 -12.59 13.27
CA GLN A 242 -13.95 -11.84 13.58
C GLN A 242 -15.19 -12.50 12.95
N ARG A 243 -15.07 -13.01 11.73
CA ARG A 243 -16.16 -13.65 11.01
C ARG A 243 -16.65 -14.92 11.69
N PHE A 244 -15.74 -15.70 12.22
CA PHE A 244 -16.04 -16.99 12.84
C PHE A 244 -16.06 -16.96 14.37
N GLY A 245 -15.63 -15.86 15.01
CA GLY A 245 -15.47 -15.79 16.47
C GLY A 245 -14.43 -16.77 17.01
N TRP A 246 -13.51 -17.23 16.13
CA TRP A 246 -12.54 -18.27 16.41
C TRP A 246 -11.33 -18.14 15.47
N ALA A 247 -10.18 -18.59 15.93
CA ALA A 247 -8.98 -18.68 15.09
C ALA A 247 -8.11 -19.84 15.55
N PRO A 248 -7.32 -20.46 14.63
CA PRO A 248 -6.33 -21.46 14.99
C PRO A 248 -5.16 -20.83 15.76
N GLN A 249 -4.38 -21.69 16.45
CA GLN A 249 -3.12 -21.26 17.03
C GLN A 249 -2.14 -20.80 15.93
N HIS A 250 -1.39 -19.75 16.21
CA HIS A 250 -0.43 -19.20 15.28
C HIS A 250 0.95 -18.98 15.92
N SER A 251 1.96 -18.82 15.07
CA SER A 251 3.32 -18.46 15.50
C SER A 251 3.37 -17.06 16.13
N ALA A 252 4.36 -16.80 16.96
CA ALA A 252 4.61 -15.45 17.45
C ALA A 252 5.03 -14.53 16.30
N CYS A 253 4.40 -13.37 16.19
CA CYS A 253 4.67 -12.38 15.13
C CYS A 253 5.65 -11.32 15.59
N ALA A 254 6.41 -10.76 14.64
CA ALA A 254 7.21 -9.56 14.89
C ALA A 254 6.27 -8.36 15.21
N GLN A 255 6.72 -7.48 16.08
CA GLN A 255 5.95 -6.30 16.49
C GLN A 255 6.18 -5.09 15.55
N SER A 256 7.25 -5.12 14.77
CA SER A 256 7.60 -4.11 13.79
C SER A 256 7.67 -4.70 12.38
N PHE A 257 7.52 -3.84 11.38
CA PHE A 257 7.46 -4.23 9.97
C PHE A 257 8.59 -3.59 9.19
N ALA A 258 9.34 -4.40 8.45
CA ALA A 258 10.34 -3.89 7.53
C ALA A 258 9.68 -3.08 6.40
N TYR A 259 10.34 -1.99 5.96
CA TYR A 259 9.98 -1.25 4.76
C TYR A 259 11.23 -0.84 3.99
N LEU A 260 11.10 -0.65 2.68
CA LEU A 260 12.15 -0.05 1.87
C LEU A 260 12.07 1.47 1.98
N ASN A 261 13.16 2.09 2.40
CA ASN A 261 13.30 3.53 2.40
C ASN A 261 13.47 4.01 0.95
N ALA A 262 12.45 4.65 0.39
CA ALA A 262 12.50 5.25 -0.95
C ALA A 262 13.03 6.69 -0.94
N GLY A 263 13.61 7.15 0.18
CA GLY A 263 14.22 8.46 0.33
C GLY A 263 15.58 8.56 -0.37
N ARG A 264 16.06 9.80 -0.58
CA ARG A 264 17.38 10.07 -1.16
C ARG A 264 18.53 9.48 -0.34
N ASP A 265 18.34 9.36 0.98
CA ASP A 265 19.33 8.80 1.91
C ASP A 265 19.21 7.26 2.03
N PHE A 266 18.45 6.62 1.17
CA PHE A 266 18.32 5.15 1.19
C PHE A 266 19.67 4.44 1.18
N GLY A 267 20.72 5.16 0.75
CA GLY A 267 22.10 4.75 0.77
C GLY A 267 22.70 4.45 2.15
N GLN A 268 22.17 5.05 3.19
CA GLN A 268 22.67 4.87 4.56
C GLN A 268 21.80 3.86 5.34
N GLN A 269 20.49 3.90 5.13
CA GLN A 269 19.52 3.02 5.75
C GLN A 269 18.51 2.54 4.71
N PRO A 270 18.86 1.54 3.91
CA PRO A 270 17.99 1.06 2.82
C PRO A 270 16.73 0.37 3.34
N LEU A 271 16.81 -0.29 4.50
CA LEU A 271 15.68 -0.88 5.21
C LEU A 271 15.42 -0.09 6.50
N GLY A 272 14.18 0.34 6.65
CA GLY A 272 13.67 0.88 7.90
C GLY A 272 12.70 -0.09 8.57
N GLN A 273 12.28 0.26 9.78
CA GLN A 273 11.28 -0.48 10.53
C GLN A 273 10.12 0.45 10.91
N LEU A 274 8.91 0.04 10.52
CA LEU A 274 7.67 0.62 10.99
C LEU A 274 7.31 -0.05 12.32
N ASP A 275 7.49 0.68 13.41
CA ASP A 275 7.11 0.27 14.75
C ASP A 275 5.84 1.02 15.16
N PRO A 276 4.66 0.33 15.23
CA PRO A 276 3.41 0.95 15.60
C PRO A 276 3.42 1.61 16.98
N GLU A 277 4.22 1.08 17.93
CA GLU A 277 4.32 1.62 19.28
C GLU A 277 4.99 3.00 19.31
N ARG A 278 5.82 3.30 18.33
CA ARG A 278 6.49 4.61 18.19
C ARG A 278 5.64 5.64 17.42
N VAL A 279 4.58 5.22 16.73
CA VAL A 279 3.71 6.14 16.00
C VAL A 279 2.73 6.79 16.98
N TYR A 280 2.91 8.07 17.23
CA TYR A 280 2.04 8.86 18.12
C TYR A 280 0.70 9.18 17.45
N GLU A 281 0.74 9.63 16.21
CA GLU A 281 -0.40 10.17 15.48
C GLU A 281 -0.25 9.91 13.98
N VAL A 282 -1.36 9.91 13.26
CA VAL A 282 -1.38 9.87 11.79
C VAL A 282 -2.08 11.11 11.29
N ASP A 283 -1.42 11.87 10.42
CA ASP A 283 -2.00 13.05 9.81
C ASP A 283 -2.40 12.78 8.35
N TYR A 284 -3.49 13.37 7.92
CA TYR A 284 -3.80 13.55 6.51
C TYR A 284 -2.93 14.68 5.97
N LEU A 285 -1.99 14.36 5.11
CA LEU A 285 -1.05 15.31 4.52
C LEU A 285 -1.53 15.70 3.12
N LEU A 286 -1.90 16.97 2.95
CA LEU A 286 -2.43 17.52 1.71
C LEU A 286 -1.44 18.50 1.10
N ALA A 287 -1.03 18.25 -0.15
CA ALA A 287 -0.33 19.23 -0.98
C ALA A 287 -1.32 20.06 -1.77
N GLU A 288 -1.15 21.39 -1.74
CA GLU A 288 -2.02 22.34 -2.46
C GLU A 288 -2.06 22.04 -3.96
N ALA A 289 -3.17 22.38 -4.60
CA ALA A 289 -3.33 22.32 -6.05
C ALA A 289 -2.40 23.32 -6.75
N ASN A 290 -2.06 23.06 -8.02
CA ASN A 290 -1.39 24.02 -8.89
C ASN A 290 -1.99 23.98 -10.31
N ASP A 291 -1.46 24.79 -11.23
CA ASP A 291 -1.98 24.93 -12.59
C ASP A 291 -1.60 23.77 -13.53
N ASN A 292 -0.72 22.86 -13.11
CA ASN A 292 -0.33 21.71 -13.92
C ASN A 292 -1.44 20.66 -13.97
N LEU A 293 -1.71 20.09 -15.13
CA LEU A 293 -2.79 19.12 -15.39
C LEU A 293 -2.78 17.94 -14.41
N VAL A 294 -1.62 17.41 -14.09
CA VAL A 294 -1.45 16.23 -13.22
C VAL A 294 -1.65 16.57 -11.73
N SER A 295 -1.34 17.79 -11.31
CA SER A 295 -1.37 18.22 -9.91
C SER A 295 -2.44 19.27 -9.59
N ARG A 296 -3.32 19.59 -10.55
CA ARG A 296 -4.40 20.56 -10.39
C ARG A 296 -5.45 20.21 -9.32
N TRP A 297 -5.49 18.96 -8.90
CA TRP A 297 -6.41 18.47 -7.87
C TRP A 297 -5.76 18.36 -6.49
N GLY A 298 -4.48 18.76 -6.37
CA GLY A 298 -3.70 18.51 -5.17
C GLY A 298 -3.13 17.09 -5.14
N HIS A 299 -2.45 16.76 -4.05
CA HIS A 299 -1.99 15.39 -3.77
C HIS A 299 -2.23 15.06 -2.30
N THR A 300 -2.63 13.83 -2.02
CA THR A 300 -2.85 13.38 -0.64
C THR A 300 -1.95 12.22 -0.27
N MET A 301 -1.51 12.25 0.97
CA MET A 301 -0.61 11.29 1.61
C MET A 301 -1.03 11.11 3.07
N LEU A 302 -0.44 10.15 3.76
CA LEU A 302 -0.55 10.03 5.21
C LEU A 302 0.84 10.23 5.84
N ARG A 303 0.93 11.13 6.82
CA ARG A 303 2.14 11.32 7.63
C ARG A 303 2.02 10.50 8.90
N LEU A 304 3.03 9.70 9.18
CA LEU A 304 3.21 9.04 10.47
C LEU A 304 4.07 9.94 11.36
N VAL A 305 3.50 10.43 12.45
CA VAL A 305 4.20 11.19 13.47
C VAL A 305 4.88 10.19 14.39
N ILE A 306 6.19 10.02 14.21
CA ILE A 306 6.98 8.99 14.88
C ILE A 306 7.85 9.64 15.94
N CYS A 307 7.82 9.10 17.16
CA CYS A 307 8.64 9.56 18.27
C CYS A 307 10.11 9.15 18.08
N ALA A 308 11.03 10.01 18.47
CA ALA A 308 12.46 9.68 18.51
C ALA A 308 12.73 8.47 19.43
N PRO A 309 13.81 7.70 19.19
CA PRO A 309 14.20 6.60 20.07
C PRO A 309 14.35 7.07 21.53
N GLY A 310 13.70 6.35 22.45
CA GLY A 310 13.71 6.69 23.88
C GLY A 310 12.77 7.84 24.30
N ARG A 311 12.13 8.55 23.37
CA ARG A 311 11.11 9.55 23.69
C ARG A 311 9.79 8.86 24.07
N PRO A 312 9.17 9.22 25.21
CA PRO A 312 7.82 8.78 25.51
C PRO A 312 6.82 9.22 24.43
N ARG A 313 5.88 8.34 24.07
CA ARG A 313 4.84 8.62 23.08
C ARG A 313 3.94 9.74 23.58
N GLY A 314 3.87 10.85 22.85
CA GLY A 314 3.11 12.03 23.22
C GLY A 314 3.22 13.17 22.21
N PRO A 315 2.61 14.35 22.49
CA PRO A 315 2.57 15.49 21.58
C PRO A 315 3.96 16.00 21.14
N ASP A 316 4.97 15.87 22.00
CA ASP A 316 6.35 16.29 21.71
C ASP A 316 6.98 15.49 20.57
N CYS A 317 6.43 14.31 20.22
CA CYS A 317 6.90 13.55 19.07
C CYS A 317 6.70 14.31 17.74
N ARG A 318 5.81 15.30 17.69
CA ARG A 318 5.65 16.17 16.50
C ARG A 318 6.89 16.99 16.18
N LEU A 319 7.77 17.23 17.16
CA LEU A 319 9.02 17.94 16.98
C LEU A 319 10.15 17.05 16.42
N ASP A 320 9.96 15.74 16.42
CA ASP A 320 10.93 14.77 15.90
C ASP A 320 10.83 14.60 14.37
N LEU A 321 10.85 15.70 13.63
CA LEU A 321 10.56 15.76 12.19
C LEU A 321 11.42 14.77 11.36
N ASP A 322 12.66 14.53 11.79
CA ASP A 322 13.59 13.60 11.12
C ASP A 322 13.17 12.13 11.25
N GLN A 323 12.29 11.83 12.21
CA GLN A 323 11.76 10.47 12.41
C GLN A 323 10.48 10.22 11.63
N HIS A 324 9.82 11.27 11.14
CA HIS A 324 8.51 11.13 10.51
C HIS A 324 8.61 10.56 9.11
N LEU A 325 7.67 9.68 8.82
CA LEU A 325 7.52 9.05 7.51
C LEU A 325 6.22 9.47 6.84
N VAL A 326 6.23 9.45 5.53
CA VAL A 326 5.08 9.75 4.69
C VAL A 326 4.75 8.54 3.83
N LEU A 327 3.52 8.09 3.91
CA LEU A 327 2.93 7.06 3.07
C LEU A 327 2.30 7.73 1.84
N SER A 328 2.88 7.53 0.67
CA SER A 328 2.45 8.18 -0.57
C SER A 328 2.17 7.17 -1.66
N TYR A 329 0.93 7.12 -2.15
CA TYR A 329 0.62 6.39 -3.38
C TYR A 329 0.97 7.25 -4.59
N ARG A 330 1.85 6.72 -5.43
CA ARG A 330 2.32 7.41 -6.63
C ARG A 330 2.16 6.51 -7.85
N ALA A 331 1.91 7.11 -9.02
CA ALA A 331 2.11 6.44 -10.28
C ALA A 331 3.60 6.15 -10.45
N PHE A 332 3.97 4.90 -10.62
CA PHE A 332 5.33 4.55 -10.99
C PHE A 332 5.47 4.70 -12.49
N VAL A 333 6.21 5.71 -12.89
CA VAL A 333 6.50 5.99 -14.30
C VAL A 333 7.86 5.39 -14.60
N GLY A 334 7.88 4.14 -15.04
CA GLY A 334 9.07 3.49 -15.59
C GLY A 334 9.45 4.02 -16.98
N ASP A 335 8.64 4.94 -17.52
CA ASP A 335 8.82 5.54 -18.82
C ASP A 335 9.01 7.05 -18.69
N LEU A 336 9.89 7.63 -19.51
CA LEU A 336 10.18 9.08 -19.58
C LEU A 336 8.95 9.92 -20.01
N GLN A 337 7.91 9.27 -20.52
CA GLN A 337 6.67 9.91 -20.94
C GLN A 337 5.58 9.78 -19.88
N LEU A 338 5.24 10.87 -19.24
CA LEU A 338 3.91 11.06 -18.66
C LEU A 338 2.91 11.22 -19.81
N SER A 339 2.39 10.10 -20.31
CA SER A 339 1.28 10.13 -21.24
C SER A 339 -0.01 10.34 -20.47
N SER A 340 -0.75 11.41 -20.81
CA SER A 340 -2.10 11.62 -20.26
C SER A 340 -3.04 10.46 -20.60
N TRP A 341 -2.79 9.78 -21.71
CA TRP A 341 -3.54 8.59 -22.13
C TRP A 341 -3.30 7.41 -21.20
N ASP A 342 -2.05 7.14 -20.83
CA ASP A 342 -1.71 6.02 -19.93
C ASP A 342 -2.28 6.26 -18.52
N GLY A 343 -2.31 7.50 -18.06
CA GLY A 343 -2.97 7.87 -16.80
C GLY A 343 -4.50 7.78 -16.86
N LEU A 344 -5.11 7.90 -18.04
CA LEU A 344 -6.54 7.69 -18.24
C LEU A 344 -6.89 6.22 -18.37
N THR A 345 -6.01 5.41 -18.95
CA THR A 345 -6.21 3.98 -19.22
C THR A 345 -5.75 3.07 -18.08
N GLY A 346 -5.02 3.60 -17.08
CA GLY A 346 -4.47 2.82 -15.96
C GLY A 346 -3.22 2.05 -16.33
N ALA A 347 -2.48 2.47 -17.34
CA ALA A 347 -1.23 1.85 -17.74
C ALA A 347 -0.11 2.05 -16.70
N TYR A 348 -0.23 3.07 -15.83
CA TYR A 348 0.72 3.29 -14.74
C TYR A 348 0.38 2.44 -13.52
N PRO A 349 1.33 1.71 -12.93
CA PRO A 349 1.12 1.06 -11.65
C PRO A 349 1.00 2.09 -10.51
N SER A 350 0.09 1.82 -9.57
CA SER A 350 -0.10 2.59 -8.34
C SER A 350 0.57 1.87 -7.19
N ARG A 351 1.58 2.49 -6.59
CA ARG A 351 2.41 1.86 -5.55
C ARG A 351 2.55 2.71 -4.32
N LEU A 352 2.67 2.05 -3.17
CA LEU A 352 2.87 2.70 -1.88
C LEU A 352 4.35 2.89 -1.59
N PHE A 353 4.79 4.15 -1.62
CA PHE A 353 6.12 4.55 -1.18
C PHE A 353 6.11 4.97 0.28
N VAL A 354 7.19 4.63 0.99
CA VAL A 354 7.47 5.11 2.34
C VAL A 354 8.65 6.07 2.25
N LEU A 355 8.42 7.33 2.53
CA LEU A 355 9.37 8.43 2.30
C LEU A 355 9.64 9.19 3.60
N PRO A 356 10.88 9.67 3.85
CA PRO A 356 11.14 10.65 4.91
C PRO A 356 10.32 11.93 4.71
N LEU A 357 9.76 12.47 5.79
CA LEU A 357 8.98 13.72 5.74
C LEU A 357 9.82 14.88 5.18
N SER A 358 11.10 14.97 5.55
CA SER A 358 12.03 16.01 5.08
C SER A 358 12.10 16.06 3.55
N GLN A 359 12.15 14.90 2.89
CA GLN A 359 12.17 14.81 1.43
C GLN A 359 10.84 15.29 0.83
N VAL A 360 9.71 14.89 1.41
CA VAL A 360 8.38 15.30 0.94
C VAL A 360 8.19 16.82 1.08
N ILE A 361 8.64 17.40 2.21
CA ILE A 361 8.63 18.85 2.38
C ILE A 361 9.48 19.51 1.29
N GLU A 362 10.70 19.02 1.04
CA GLU A 362 11.58 19.59 0.02
C GLU A 362 10.95 19.50 -1.38
N GLU A 363 10.43 18.35 -1.76
CA GLU A 363 9.79 18.12 -3.05
C GLU A 363 8.64 19.10 -3.28
N TYR A 364 7.68 19.16 -2.37
CA TYR A 364 6.50 20.01 -2.58
C TYR A 364 6.77 21.49 -2.37
N THR A 365 7.50 21.87 -1.32
CA THR A 365 7.63 23.30 -1.00
C THR A 365 8.72 24.02 -1.79
N LYS A 366 9.82 23.33 -2.14
CA LYS A 366 10.97 23.95 -2.81
C LYS A 366 11.04 23.64 -4.30
N VAL A 367 10.56 22.45 -4.74
CA VAL A 367 10.61 22.05 -6.15
C VAL A 367 9.29 22.38 -6.85
N GLU A 368 8.16 21.89 -6.33
CA GLU A 368 6.84 22.14 -6.91
C GLU A 368 6.24 23.49 -6.51
N LEU A 369 6.83 24.19 -5.54
CA LEU A 369 6.39 25.47 -5.00
C LEU A 369 4.93 25.46 -4.52
N ARG A 370 4.57 24.39 -3.79
CA ARG A 370 3.24 24.15 -3.21
C ARG A 370 3.36 24.01 -1.69
N SER A 371 2.38 24.54 -0.95
CA SER A 371 2.33 24.34 0.49
C SER A 371 1.78 22.98 0.86
N LEU A 372 2.13 22.50 2.06
CA LEU A 372 1.61 21.27 2.65
C LEU A 372 0.81 21.61 3.91
N ALA A 373 -0.36 20.98 4.06
CA ALA A 373 -1.15 20.98 5.29
C ALA A 373 -1.18 19.56 5.88
N SER A 374 -0.86 19.43 7.15
CA SER A 374 -0.78 18.18 7.91
C SER A 374 -1.86 18.19 8.98
N ILE A 375 -2.95 17.46 8.76
CA ILE A 375 -4.19 17.54 9.54
C ILE A 375 -4.36 16.24 10.32
N PRO A 376 -4.32 16.27 11.67
CA PRO A 376 -4.42 15.08 12.50
C PRO A 376 -5.72 14.31 12.28
N LEU A 377 -5.60 12.99 12.16
CA LEU A 377 -6.73 12.07 12.16
C LEU A 377 -7.04 11.62 13.59
N LYS A 378 -8.32 11.68 13.97
CA LYS A 378 -8.79 11.26 15.32
C LYS A 378 -8.88 9.74 15.40
N LEU A 379 -7.71 9.10 15.50
CA LEU A 379 -7.53 7.66 15.62
C LEU A 379 -7.09 7.31 17.04
N ASP A 380 -7.61 6.20 17.55
CA ASP A 380 -7.09 5.61 18.78
C ASP A 380 -5.79 4.80 18.52
N ARG A 381 -5.17 4.32 19.60
CA ARG A 381 -3.88 3.61 19.52
C ARG A 381 -3.96 2.32 18.71
N GLU A 382 -5.05 1.58 18.86
CA GLU A 382 -5.25 0.31 18.15
C GLU A 382 -5.49 0.55 16.66
N GLU A 383 -6.23 1.61 16.32
CA GLU A 383 -6.45 2.04 14.94
C GLU A 383 -5.17 2.50 14.27
N VAL A 384 -4.32 3.26 14.98
CA VAL A 384 -2.98 3.65 14.48
C VAL A 384 -2.14 2.40 14.20
N ALA A 385 -2.07 1.46 15.15
CA ALA A 385 -1.30 0.24 14.98
C ALA A 385 -1.82 -0.62 13.80
N SER A 386 -3.14 -0.76 13.69
CA SER A 386 -3.77 -1.48 12.58
C SER A 386 -3.53 -0.82 11.22
N LEU A 387 -3.53 0.51 11.16
CA LEU A 387 -3.24 1.26 9.93
C LEU A 387 -1.78 1.12 9.51
N VAL A 388 -0.83 1.20 10.45
CA VAL A 388 0.61 1.01 10.20
C VAL A 388 0.88 -0.40 9.67
N GLU A 389 0.31 -1.41 10.30
CA GLU A 389 0.40 -2.80 9.84
C GLU A 389 -0.18 -2.96 8.42
N ARG A 390 -1.35 -2.35 8.16
CA ARG A 390 -1.96 -2.40 6.83
C ARG A 390 -1.13 -1.69 5.77
N ALA A 391 -0.49 -0.56 6.13
CA ALA A 391 0.44 0.14 5.25
C ALA A 391 1.64 -0.75 4.90
N ALA A 392 2.22 -1.44 5.88
CA ALA A 392 3.29 -2.40 5.65
C ALA A 392 2.86 -3.55 4.71
N GLN A 393 1.66 -4.13 4.90
CA GLN A 393 1.14 -5.14 3.99
C GLN A 393 0.98 -4.61 2.57
N SER A 394 0.44 -3.39 2.41
CA SER A 394 0.28 -2.78 1.10
C SER A 394 1.62 -2.50 0.43
N HIS A 395 2.61 -2.05 1.18
CA HIS A 395 3.97 -1.81 0.69
C HIS A 395 4.63 -3.08 0.12
N TRP A 396 4.43 -4.25 0.76
CA TRP A 396 5.06 -5.51 0.34
C TRP A 396 4.25 -6.32 -0.68
N SER A 397 2.95 -6.10 -0.80
CA SER A 397 2.09 -7.02 -1.55
C SER A 397 1.15 -6.36 -2.56
N TYR A 398 1.09 -5.03 -2.63
CA TYR A 398 0.15 -4.35 -3.51
C TYR A 398 0.83 -3.60 -4.65
N ASP A 399 0.41 -3.89 -5.88
CA ASP A 399 0.84 -3.23 -7.12
C ASP A 399 -0.41 -2.94 -7.98
N GLY A 400 -1.14 -1.87 -7.62
CA GLY A 400 -2.38 -1.48 -8.28
C GLY A 400 -2.17 -0.72 -9.58
N GLN A 401 -3.26 -0.41 -10.28
CA GLN A 401 -3.26 0.48 -11.45
C GLN A 401 -3.65 1.89 -11.04
N TYR A 402 -2.91 2.87 -11.53
CA TYR A 402 -3.17 4.28 -11.30
C TYR A 402 -4.02 4.87 -12.43
N TYR A 403 -5.18 5.40 -12.06
CA TYR A 403 -6.05 6.14 -12.98
C TYR A 403 -6.24 7.54 -12.45
N PHE A 404 -5.89 8.56 -13.19
CA PHE A 404 -5.98 9.96 -12.74
C PHE A 404 -7.38 10.35 -12.24
N ILE A 405 -8.43 9.76 -12.78
CA ILE A 405 -9.82 10.11 -12.45
C ILE A 405 -10.47 9.14 -11.46
N SER A 406 -10.11 7.86 -11.44
CA SER A 406 -10.86 6.83 -10.71
C SER A 406 -10.07 6.02 -9.70
N ASN A 407 -8.75 5.95 -9.79
CA ASN A 407 -7.88 5.26 -8.84
C ASN A 407 -6.55 6.01 -8.66
N ASN A 408 -6.66 7.22 -8.17
CA ASN A 408 -5.55 8.13 -7.89
C ASN A 408 -5.11 8.08 -6.42
N CYS A 409 -4.22 8.97 -6.01
CA CYS A 409 -3.74 9.07 -4.63
C CYS A 409 -4.86 9.17 -3.59
N ALA A 410 -5.96 9.88 -3.88
CA ALA A 410 -7.09 10.04 -2.95
C ALA A 410 -7.83 8.71 -2.74
N VAL A 411 -8.13 8.01 -3.83
CA VAL A 411 -8.82 6.71 -3.78
C VAL A 411 -7.96 5.65 -3.09
N GLU A 412 -6.66 5.60 -3.39
CA GLU A 412 -5.73 4.66 -2.76
C GLU A 412 -5.56 4.94 -1.26
N THR A 413 -5.43 6.21 -0.87
CA THR A 413 -5.40 6.62 0.55
C THR A 413 -6.69 6.21 1.27
N LEU A 414 -7.85 6.39 0.64
CA LEU A 414 -9.13 5.92 1.19
C LEU A 414 -9.20 4.39 1.34
N LYS A 415 -8.69 3.63 0.36
CA LYS A 415 -8.60 2.17 0.47
C LYS A 415 -7.74 1.76 1.66
N LEU A 416 -6.60 2.43 1.86
CA LEU A 416 -5.73 2.19 3.01
C LEU A 416 -6.45 2.48 4.33
N LEU A 417 -7.10 3.63 4.47
CA LEU A 417 -7.87 4.01 5.66
C LEU A 417 -9.01 3.01 5.93
N ARG A 418 -9.80 2.64 4.91
CA ARG A 418 -10.91 1.69 5.05
C ARG A 418 -10.43 0.28 5.43
N SER A 419 -9.36 -0.19 4.79
CA SER A 419 -8.84 -1.54 5.05
C SER A 419 -8.03 -1.63 6.35
N GLY A 420 -7.38 -0.54 6.77
CA GLY A 420 -6.60 -0.47 7.99
C GLY A 420 -7.42 -0.19 9.25
N ILE A 421 -8.56 0.50 9.13
CA ILE A 421 -9.34 0.96 10.29
C ILE A 421 -10.77 0.42 10.20
N PRO A 422 -11.21 -0.45 11.12
CA PRO A 422 -12.52 -1.12 11.03
C PRO A 422 -13.71 -0.23 11.41
N ARG A 423 -13.50 1.02 11.84
CA ARG A 423 -14.54 1.95 12.30
C ARG A 423 -15.54 2.30 11.18
N ARG A 424 -16.84 2.12 11.43
CA ARG A 424 -17.91 2.33 10.43
C ARG A 424 -17.87 3.66 9.68
N PRO A 425 -17.65 4.84 10.32
CA PRO A 425 -17.58 6.11 9.59
C PRO A 425 -16.48 6.14 8.54
N LEU A 426 -15.35 5.47 8.75
CA LEU A 426 -14.26 5.36 7.78
C LEU A 426 -14.62 4.40 6.63
N GLN A 427 -15.34 3.32 6.92
CA GLN A 427 -15.76 2.34 5.90
C GLN A 427 -16.66 2.94 4.82
N SER A 428 -17.38 4.01 5.14
CA SER A 428 -18.32 4.67 4.22
C SER A 428 -17.74 5.89 3.50
N LEU A 429 -16.44 6.19 3.67
CA LEU A 429 -15.76 7.25 2.92
C LEU A 429 -15.59 6.86 1.45
N ASP A 430 -15.90 7.78 0.55
CA ASP A 430 -15.72 7.58 -0.89
C ASP A 430 -15.62 8.94 -1.61
N SER A 431 -14.44 9.27 -2.11
CA SER A 431 -14.16 10.48 -2.89
C SER A 431 -13.02 10.18 -3.87
N ILE A 432 -13.01 10.91 -4.97
CA ILE A 432 -11.97 10.82 -6.00
C ILE A 432 -11.00 12.00 -5.97
N THR A 433 -11.23 12.99 -5.10
CA THR A 433 -10.36 14.17 -5.01
C THR A 433 -9.75 14.30 -3.62
N PRO A 434 -8.49 14.76 -3.50
CA PRO A 434 -7.83 15.00 -2.21
C PRO A 434 -8.63 15.90 -1.28
N TYR A 435 -9.13 17.03 -1.78
CA TYR A 435 -9.95 17.96 -1.00
C TYR A 435 -11.29 17.34 -0.57
N GLY A 436 -11.95 16.57 -1.44
CA GLY A 436 -13.20 15.87 -1.09
C GLY A 436 -13.01 14.80 -0.03
N VAL A 437 -11.85 14.13 0.02
CA VAL A 437 -11.50 13.22 1.12
C VAL A 437 -11.39 14.00 2.44
N LEU A 438 -10.65 15.11 2.44
CA LEU A 438 -10.49 15.95 3.63
C LEU A 438 -11.83 16.46 4.14
N GLU A 439 -12.66 17.05 3.27
CA GLU A 439 -14.00 17.53 3.62
C GLU A 439 -14.88 16.43 4.26
N MET A 440 -14.81 15.20 3.72
CA MET A 440 -15.55 14.08 4.30
C MET A 440 -15.02 13.67 5.68
N LEU A 441 -13.68 13.71 5.89
CA LEU A 441 -13.06 13.44 7.18
C LEU A 441 -13.45 14.48 8.23
N GLU A 442 -13.46 15.76 7.86
CA GLU A 442 -13.88 16.90 8.70
C GLU A 442 -15.37 16.80 9.07
N ASN A 443 -16.25 16.65 8.09
CA ASN A 443 -17.69 16.56 8.28
C ASN A 443 -18.10 15.39 9.19
N ARG A 444 -17.28 14.33 9.23
CA ARG A 444 -17.50 13.18 10.13
C ARG A 444 -16.70 13.26 11.42
N LYS A 445 -16.05 14.39 11.68
CA LYS A 445 -15.23 14.63 12.88
C LYS A 445 -14.10 13.60 13.05
N LEU A 446 -13.57 13.10 11.93
CA LEU A 446 -12.45 12.16 11.87
C LEU A 446 -11.10 12.86 11.69
N ALA A 447 -11.08 14.13 11.29
CA ALA A 447 -9.91 14.98 11.20
C ALA A 447 -10.09 16.22 12.09
N ASP A 448 -8.97 16.86 12.44
CA ASP A 448 -8.96 18.10 13.23
C ASP A 448 -8.31 19.25 12.46
N PRO A 449 -9.07 20.00 11.65
CA PRO A 449 -8.55 21.13 10.87
C PRO A 449 -8.23 22.34 11.74
N SER A 450 -8.69 22.43 13.00
CA SER A 450 -8.47 23.59 13.89
C SER A 450 -6.99 23.83 14.19
N VAL A 451 -6.13 22.85 13.98
CA VAL A 451 -4.66 22.99 14.10
C VAL A 451 -4.07 24.00 13.11
N LEU A 452 -4.83 24.42 12.08
CA LEU A 452 -4.43 25.38 11.06
C LEU A 452 -4.97 26.79 11.34
N ASP A 453 -5.80 27.01 12.36
CA ASP A 453 -6.44 28.30 12.66
C ASP A 453 -5.42 29.39 13.05
N ASP A 454 -4.33 29.03 13.73
CA ASP A 454 -3.18 29.90 13.98
C ASP A 454 -2.03 29.54 13.02
N PRO A 455 -1.79 30.34 11.96
CA PRO A 455 -0.75 30.02 10.98
C PRO A 455 0.67 29.97 11.56
N LYS A 456 0.98 30.75 12.61
CA LYS A 456 2.31 30.76 13.25
C LYS A 456 2.54 29.49 14.05
N GLU A 457 1.54 29.11 14.81
CA GLU A 457 1.59 27.88 15.61
C GLU A 457 1.55 26.65 14.71
N ALA A 458 0.75 26.67 13.64
CA ALA A 458 0.72 25.60 12.64
C ALA A 458 2.09 25.36 11.99
N LEU A 459 2.82 26.43 11.66
CA LEU A 459 4.20 26.34 11.16
C LEU A 459 5.15 25.80 12.24
N ARG A 460 5.06 26.31 13.46
CA ARG A 460 5.94 25.92 14.58
C ARG A 460 5.81 24.45 14.94
N LEU A 461 4.60 23.91 14.95
CA LEU A 461 4.31 22.53 15.30
C LEU A 461 4.30 21.59 14.08
N GLY A 462 4.62 22.08 12.89
CA GLY A 462 4.68 21.26 11.69
C GLY A 462 3.33 20.73 11.22
N TYR A 463 2.25 21.48 11.44
CA TYR A 463 0.95 21.27 10.81
C TYR A 463 0.86 21.93 9.43
N ARG A 464 1.73 22.90 9.16
CA ARG A 464 1.83 23.60 7.89
C ARG A 464 3.28 23.73 7.46
N PHE A 465 3.52 23.60 6.15
CA PHE A 465 4.82 23.83 5.50
C PHE A 465 4.57 24.71 4.30
N ASP A 466 4.99 25.97 4.40
CA ASP A 466 4.74 26.96 3.36
C ASP A 466 5.61 26.74 2.12
N SER A 467 5.05 27.03 0.97
CA SER A 467 5.75 27.14 -0.30
C SER A 467 6.92 28.13 -0.21
N PHE A 468 8.02 27.81 -0.85
CA PHE A 468 9.16 28.73 -0.93
C PHE A 468 8.95 29.86 -1.95
N ARG A 469 7.87 29.85 -2.76
CA ARG A 469 7.60 30.88 -3.76
C ARG A 469 7.66 32.28 -3.15
N ASP A 470 6.85 32.56 -2.15
CA ASP A 470 6.79 33.88 -1.49
C ASP A 470 8.07 34.18 -0.70
N ARG A 471 8.71 33.12 -0.14
CA ARG A 471 9.99 33.29 0.55
C ARG A 471 11.12 33.66 -0.39
N TYR A 472 11.15 33.11 -1.60
CA TYR A 472 12.15 33.49 -2.61
C TYR A 472 11.95 34.96 -3.01
N GLN A 473 10.71 35.40 -3.25
CA GLN A 473 10.44 36.79 -3.55
C GLN A 473 10.82 37.72 -2.39
N ALA A 474 10.42 37.38 -1.16
CA ALA A 474 10.78 38.19 0.02
C ALA A 474 12.30 38.27 0.25
N MET A 475 13.02 37.17 0.04
CA MET A 475 14.49 37.15 0.09
C MET A 475 15.09 38.02 -1.01
N PHE A 476 14.55 37.91 -2.22
CA PHE A 476 14.98 38.71 -3.36
C PHE A 476 14.75 40.20 -3.15
N ASP A 477 13.61 40.61 -2.60
CA ASP A 477 13.33 42.01 -2.26
C ASP A 477 14.33 42.62 -1.27
N VAL A 478 14.81 41.82 -0.31
CA VAL A 478 15.89 42.23 0.59
C VAL A 478 17.22 42.36 -0.16
N LEU A 479 17.55 41.42 -1.02
CA LEU A 479 18.75 41.47 -1.87
C LEU A 479 18.73 42.65 -2.81
N LYS A 480 17.60 42.89 -3.50
CA LYS A 480 17.39 44.00 -4.41
C LYS A 480 17.72 45.33 -3.76
N ARG A 481 17.19 45.57 -2.56
CA ARG A 481 17.46 46.82 -1.81
C ARG A 481 18.91 46.94 -1.37
N ARG A 482 19.55 45.86 -0.93
CA ARG A 482 20.92 45.86 -0.41
C ARG A 482 22.00 45.95 -1.49
N LEU A 483 21.78 45.24 -2.58
CA LEU A 483 22.77 45.07 -3.64
C LEU A 483 22.46 45.92 -4.88
N HIS A 484 21.35 46.68 -4.88
CA HIS A 484 20.86 47.48 -5.99
C HIS A 484 20.67 46.67 -7.26
N ILE A 485 19.99 45.50 -7.12
CA ILE A 485 19.69 44.59 -8.22
C ILE A 485 18.60 45.24 -9.09
N PRO A 486 18.75 45.30 -10.44
CA PRO A 486 17.79 45.99 -11.33
C PRO A 486 16.49 45.21 -11.55
N GLN A 487 16.47 43.90 -11.42
CA GLN A 487 15.29 43.04 -11.63
C GLN A 487 14.20 43.33 -10.60
N ASP A 488 12.93 43.22 -10.99
CA ASP A 488 11.79 43.45 -10.09
C ASP A 488 11.29 42.17 -9.42
N LYS A 489 11.38 41.05 -10.12
CA LYS A 489 10.88 39.74 -9.64
C LYS A 489 12.01 38.73 -9.49
N VAL A 490 11.83 37.81 -8.56
CA VAL A 490 12.77 36.71 -8.34
C VAL A 490 12.87 35.80 -9.58
N GLU A 491 11.79 35.64 -10.32
CA GLU A 491 11.78 34.86 -11.55
C GLU A 491 12.70 35.45 -12.62
N ASP A 492 12.72 36.79 -12.75
CA ASP A 492 13.60 37.51 -13.69
C ASP A 492 15.07 37.36 -13.28
N TRP A 493 15.37 37.39 -11.97
CA TRP A 493 16.69 37.10 -11.44
C TRP A 493 17.13 35.68 -11.72
N LEU A 494 16.27 34.68 -11.44
CA LEU A 494 16.55 33.28 -11.69
C LEU A 494 16.62 32.94 -13.18
N ALA A 495 16.12 33.81 -14.06
CA ALA A 495 16.23 33.65 -15.52
C ALA A 495 17.52 34.24 -16.09
N LEU A 496 18.25 35.08 -15.33
CA LEU A 496 19.55 35.56 -15.76
C LEU A 496 20.55 34.41 -15.94
N PRO A 497 21.46 34.48 -16.91
CA PRO A 497 22.61 33.58 -16.98
C PRO A 497 23.41 33.58 -15.68
N ALA A 498 23.91 32.42 -15.26
CA ALA A 498 24.64 32.27 -14.00
C ALA A 498 25.82 33.25 -13.88
N ARG A 499 26.57 33.46 -14.98
CA ARG A 499 27.69 34.40 -15.03
C ARG A 499 27.28 35.85 -14.77
N GLU A 500 26.09 36.27 -15.18
CA GLU A 500 25.61 37.61 -14.97
C GLU A 500 25.24 37.90 -13.52
N ARG A 501 24.99 36.86 -12.72
CA ARG A 501 24.66 36.99 -11.29
C ARG A 501 25.90 37.10 -10.39
N GLN A 502 27.08 36.68 -10.83
CA GLN A 502 28.34 36.66 -10.06
C GLN A 502 28.77 38.04 -9.51
N PRO A 503 28.64 39.19 -10.26
CA PRO A 503 29.15 40.47 -9.79
C PRO A 503 28.59 40.96 -8.44
N TRP A 504 27.45 40.42 -8.02
CA TRP A 504 26.83 40.75 -6.72
C TRP A 504 27.40 39.94 -5.53
N PHE A 505 28.08 38.80 -5.78
CA PHE A 505 28.52 37.92 -4.70
C PHE A 505 29.57 38.56 -3.79
N ALA A 506 30.59 39.15 -4.35
CA ALA A 506 31.66 39.80 -3.58
C ALA A 506 31.19 41.01 -2.76
N ARG A 507 30.03 41.59 -3.12
CA ARG A 507 29.43 42.74 -2.43
C ARG A 507 28.43 42.34 -1.35
N ALA A 508 28.10 41.06 -1.25
CA ALA A 508 27.08 40.57 -0.34
C ALA A 508 27.62 40.44 1.08
N ASP A 509 26.89 40.98 2.05
CA ASP A 509 27.14 40.71 3.47
C ASP A 509 26.69 39.28 3.86
N LEU A 510 26.87 38.88 5.11
CA LEU A 510 26.52 37.54 5.59
C LEU A 510 25.07 37.12 5.29
N ARG A 511 24.11 38.05 5.49
CA ARG A 511 22.68 37.78 5.24
C ARG A 511 22.35 37.72 3.76
N ALA A 512 22.91 38.63 2.98
CA ALA A 512 22.76 38.65 1.54
C ALA A 512 23.39 37.42 0.90
N SER A 513 24.56 36.99 1.37
CA SER A 513 25.23 35.76 0.90
C SER A 513 24.41 34.48 1.18
N ALA A 514 23.78 34.38 2.36
CA ALA A 514 22.91 33.27 2.68
C ALA A 514 21.66 33.24 1.76
N ALA A 515 21.06 34.41 1.50
CA ALA A 515 19.92 34.52 0.56
C ALA A 515 20.33 34.21 -0.87
N LEU A 516 21.48 34.73 -1.36
CA LEU A 516 22.03 34.42 -2.69
C LEU A 516 22.28 32.90 -2.84
N LEU A 517 22.86 32.24 -1.83
CA LEU A 517 23.11 30.79 -1.87
C LEU A 517 21.80 30.02 -2.08
N LEU A 518 20.72 30.39 -1.40
CA LEU A 518 19.42 29.76 -1.57
C LEU A 518 18.82 30.02 -2.96
N LEU A 519 18.98 31.23 -3.51
CA LEU A 519 18.52 31.56 -4.86
C LEU A 519 19.35 30.86 -5.94
N GLU A 520 20.67 30.73 -5.78
CA GLU A 520 21.52 29.97 -6.71
C GLU A 520 21.16 28.47 -6.67
N GLN A 521 20.84 27.91 -5.51
CA GLN A 521 20.31 26.55 -5.42
C GLN A 521 18.95 26.39 -6.10
N ALA A 522 18.08 27.42 -6.03
CA ALA A 522 16.80 27.42 -6.74
C ALA A 522 17.00 27.52 -8.26
N SER A 523 17.98 28.35 -8.70
CA SER A 523 18.38 28.47 -10.11
C SER A 523 18.93 27.14 -10.64
N LEU A 524 19.83 26.49 -9.90
CA LEU A 524 20.36 25.17 -10.30
C LEU A 524 19.24 24.15 -10.48
N ARG A 525 18.29 24.09 -9.55
CA ARG A 525 17.12 23.20 -9.69
C ARG A 525 16.31 23.48 -10.95
N ARG A 526 16.08 24.77 -11.24
CA ARG A 526 15.42 25.17 -12.49
C ARG A 526 16.18 24.72 -13.72
N GLN A 527 17.50 24.89 -13.74
CA GLN A 527 18.36 24.47 -14.87
C GLN A 527 18.35 22.93 -15.04
N LEU A 528 18.37 22.18 -13.93
CA LEU A 528 18.25 20.72 -13.99
C LEU A 528 16.90 20.26 -14.56
N LEU A 529 15.79 20.93 -14.21
CA LEU A 529 14.48 20.62 -14.80
C LEU A 529 14.46 20.93 -16.30
N LEU A 530 15.03 22.06 -16.73
CA LEU A 530 15.13 22.41 -18.15
C LEU A 530 16.02 21.41 -18.92
N ALA A 531 17.10 20.94 -18.28
CA ALA A 531 17.96 19.92 -18.86
C ALA A 531 17.23 18.56 -19.00
N GLN A 532 16.45 18.18 -18.01
CA GLN A 532 15.60 16.98 -18.08
C GLN A 532 14.57 17.07 -19.22
N ASP A 533 13.91 18.22 -19.38
CA ASP A 533 12.98 18.47 -20.48
C ASP A 533 13.64 18.43 -21.86
N GLU A 534 14.88 18.89 -21.97
CA GLU A 534 15.68 18.82 -23.20
C GLU A 534 16.04 17.39 -23.54
N LEU A 535 16.57 16.65 -22.56
CA LEU A 535 16.92 15.24 -22.74
C LEU A 535 15.71 14.39 -23.09
N LYS A 536 14.57 14.66 -22.47
CA LYS A 536 13.30 14.02 -22.80
C LYS A 536 12.92 14.25 -24.27
N ARG A 537 13.05 15.49 -24.75
CA ARG A 537 12.76 15.80 -26.17
C ARG A 537 13.73 15.12 -27.12
N LEU A 538 15.04 15.11 -26.77
CA LEU A 538 16.06 14.43 -27.57
C LEU A 538 15.79 12.93 -27.65
N TYR A 539 15.46 12.30 -26.52
CA TYR A 539 15.14 10.87 -26.45
C TYR A 539 13.89 10.51 -27.28
N LEU A 540 12.84 11.32 -27.19
CA LEU A 540 11.62 11.12 -27.97
C LEU A 540 11.85 11.29 -29.48
N GLY A 541 12.62 12.32 -29.87
CA GLY A 541 13.02 12.50 -31.27
C GLY A 541 13.86 11.35 -31.81
N HIS A 542 14.67 10.70 -30.96
CA HIS A 542 15.45 9.52 -31.33
C HIS A 542 14.56 8.27 -31.52
N LEU A 543 13.52 8.10 -30.72
CA LEU A 543 12.54 7.01 -30.91
C LEU A 543 11.80 7.10 -32.25
N ASP A 544 11.52 8.33 -32.70
CA ASP A 544 10.87 8.60 -33.99
C ASP A 544 11.86 8.46 -35.18
N ASN A 545 13.18 8.59 -34.95
CA ASN A 545 14.22 8.48 -35.99
C ASN A 545 15.47 7.78 -35.44
N PRO A 546 15.54 6.43 -35.46
CA PRO A 546 16.65 5.65 -34.88
C PRO A 546 18.04 5.83 -35.48
N ALA A 547 18.19 6.50 -36.60
CA ALA A 547 19.49 6.75 -37.25
C ALA A 547 20.35 7.81 -36.53
N GLY A 548 20.03 8.13 -35.28
CA GLY A 548 20.62 9.21 -34.50
C GLY A 548 21.88 8.85 -33.70
N ASP A 549 22.28 9.77 -32.84
CA ASP A 549 23.53 9.79 -32.07
C ASP A 549 23.68 8.54 -31.16
N GLN A 550 24.75 7.77 -31.38
CA GLN A 550 25.13 6.57 -30.62
C GLN A 550 25.21 6.86 -29.09
N ARG A 551 25.51 8.10 -28.67
CA ARG A 551 25.57 8.52 -27.28
C ARG A 551 24.17 8.54 -26.64
N LEU A 552 23.13 8.91 -27.41
CA LEU A 552 21.72 8.83 -26.96
C LEU A 552 21.29 7.39 -26.70
N GLU A 553 21.73 6.46 -27.55
CA GLU A 553 21.47 5.04 -27.39
C GLU A 553 22.12 4.48 -26.10
N VAL A 554 23.38 4.89 -25.82
CA VAL A 554 24.12 4.47 -24.62
C VAL A 554 23.42 5.04 -23.37
N ALA A 555 23.17 6.34 -23.31
CA ALA A 555 22.48 6.97 -22.18
C ALA A 555 21.07 6.40 -21.98
N GLY A 556 20.36 6.10 -23.05
CA GLY A 556 19.04 5.45 -22.99
C GLY A 556 19.12 4.04 -22.39
N LYS A 557 20.15 3.26 -22.74
CA LYS A 557 20.39 1.93 -22.14
C LYS A 557 20.75 2.03 -20.67
N THR A 558 21.64 2.94 -20.30
CA THR A 558 22.01 3.18 -18.88
C THR A 558 20.79 3.62 -18.09
N PHE A 559 19.97 4.51 -18.64
CA PHE A 559 18.71 4.95 -18.00
C PHE A 559 17.72 3.78 -17.84
N GLN A 560 17.55 2.95 -18.88
CA GLN A 560 16.69 1.76 -18.78
C GLN A 560 17.20 0.78 -17.71
N GLN A 561 18.51 0.59 -17.61
CA GLN A 561 19.10 -0.23 -16.55
C GLN A 561 18.83 0.36 -15.15
N ILE A 562 18.88 1.70 -15.00
CA ILE A 562 18.52 2.35 -13.73
C ILE A 562 17.05 2.10 -13.40
N LEU A 563 16.15 2.21 -14.37
CA LEU A 563 14.72 1.92 -14.17
C LEU A 563 14.50 0.46 -13.76
N ASP A 564 15.14 -0.47 -14.45
CA ASP A 564 15.04 -1.90 -14.17
C ASP A 564 15.63 -2.22 -12.77
N ASP A 565 16.81 -1.66 -12.45
CA ASP A 565 17.47 -1.86 -11.17
C ASP A 565 16.80 -1.10 -10.01
N SER A 566 16.06 -0.01 -10.26
CA SER A 566 15.33 0.76 -9.24
C SER A 566 13.90 0.24 -9.00
N GLY A 567 13.43 -0.67 -9.82
CA GLY A 567 12.09 -1.24 -9.75
C GLY A 567 11.73 -1.73 -8.35
N PHE A 568 12.70 -2.30 -7.61
CA PHE A 568 12.50 -2.79 -6.26
C PHE A 568 12.08 -1.70 -5.23
N LEU A 569 12.45 -0.43 -5.43
CA LEU A 569 12.04 0.67 -4.54
C LEU A 569 10.50 0.87 -4.57
N SER A 570 9.88 0.54 -5.68
CA SER A 570 8.43 0.56 -5.85
C SER A 570 7.79 -0.82 -5.69
N ARG A 571 8.57 -1.89 -5.91
CA ARG A 571 8.18 -3.31 -5.77
C ARG A 571 9.08 -4.05 -4.79
N PRO A 572 8.98 -3.79 -3.49
CA PRO A 572 9.83 -4.44 -2.49
C PRO A 572 9.80 -5.97 -2.56
N ALA A 573 8.68 -6.53 -3.00
CA ALA A 573 8.51 -7.97 -3.18
C ALA A 573 9.55 -8.61 -4.11
N GLU A 574 10.11 -7.87 -5.07
CA GLU A 574 11.12 -8.36 -6.01
C GLU A 574 12.46 -8.72 -5.34
N LEU A 575 12.68 -8.25 -4.11
CA LEU A 575 13.89 -8.59 -3.32
C LEU A 575 13.79 -9.97 -2.65
N LEU A 576 12.64 -10.60 -2.68
CA LEU A 576 12.39 -11.86 -1.96
C LEU A 576 12.00 -12.96 -2.93
N GLU A 577 12.82 -14.00 -2.98
CA GLU A 577 12.50 -15.23 -3.68
C GLU A 577 11.60 -16.09 -2.77
N GLY A 578 10.37 -16.31 -3.20
CA GLY A 578 9.41 -17.13 -2.47
C GLY A 578 8.77 -16.45 -1.24
N GLY A 579 8.03 -17.23 -0.48
CA GLY A 579 7.24 -16.72 0.64
C GLY A 579 6.01 -15.90 0.19
N TYR A 580 5.22 -15.45 1.17
CA TYR A 580 4.04 -14.63 0.87
C TYR A 580 3.78 -13.59 1.96
N GLY A 581 2.98 -12.57 1.64
CA GLY A 581 2.58 -11.53 2.57
C GLY A 581 3.75 -10.73 3.15
N LEU A 582 3.66 -10.33 4.42
CA LEU A 582 4.72 -9.60 5.13
C LEU A 582 5.99 -10.43 5.30
N PRO A 583 7.18 -9.85 5.05
CA PRO A 583 8.45 -10.49 5.36
C PRO A 583 8.57 -10.82 6.84
N GLN A 584 9.06 -12.00 7.15
CA GLN A 584 9.31 -12.46 8.50
C GLN A 584 10.79 -12.26 8.90
N ALA A 585 11.10 -12.33 10.18
CA ALA A 585 12.45 -12.10 10.71
C ALA A 585 13.54 -12.95 10.03
N ALA A 586 13.22 -14.17 9.63
CA ALA A 586 14.13 -15.06 8.91
C ALA A 586 14.51 -14.55 7.50
N GLU A 587 13.63 -13.73 6.88
CA GLU A 587 13.85 -13.15 5.55
C GLU A 587 14.63 -11.81 5.61
N TRP A 588 14.73 -11.17 6.79
CA TRP A 588 15.29 -9.81 6.92
C TRP A 588 16.77 -9.72 6.54
N LYS A 589 17.58 -10.70 6.91
CA LYS A 589 19.01 -10.70 6.57
C LYS A 589 19.20 -10.74 5.05
N HIS A 590 18.46 -11.59 4.37
CA HIS A 590 18.49 -11.68 2.91
C HIS A 590 18.03 -10.38 2.25
N LEU A 591 16.94 -9.79 2.75
CA LEU A 591 16.46 -8.46 2.32
C LEU A 591 17.55 -7.39 2.42
N GLU A 592 18.26 -7.35 3.53
CA GLU A 592 19.30 -6.37 3.78
C GLU A 592 20.48 -6.54 2.82
N GLU A 593 20.90 -7.78 2.55
CA GLU A 593 21.94 -8.11 1.59
C GLU A 593 21.54 -7.69 0.17
N GLN A 594 20.38 -8.13 -0.31
CA GLN A 594 19.86 -7.80 -1.64
C GLN A 594 19.68 -6.29 -1.84
N THR A 595 19.19 -5.60 -0.82
CA THR A 595 19.00 -4.14 -0.87
C THR A 595 20.32 -3.41 -0.99
N ARG A 596 21.37 -3.82 -0.25
CA ARG A 596 22.71 -3.23 -0.34
C ARG A 596 23.34 -3.44 -1.72
N GLU A 597 23.22 -4.63 -2.30
CA GLU A 597 23.76 -4.94 -3.63
C GLU A 597 23.11 -4.08 -4.72
N ARG A 598 21.77 -4.05 -4.74
CA ARG A 598 21.00 -3.24 -5.69
C ARG A 598 21.34 -1.76 -5.58
N GLN A 599 21.45 -1.26 -4.35
CA GLN A 599 21.83 0.10 -4.06
C GLN A 599 23.22 0.46 -4.55
N ALA A 600 24.23 -0.39 -4.33
CA ALA A 600 25.58 -0.16 -4.80
C ALA A 600 25.63 -0.11 -6.34
N ARG A 601 24.80 -0.90 -7.01
CA ARG A 601 24.65 -0.88 -8.47
C ARG A 601 24.00 0.42 -8.95
N LEU A 602 22.89 0.83 -8.33
CA LEU A 602 22.19 2.07 -8.67
C LEU A 602 23.06 3.31 -8.54
N ARG A 603 23.90 3.39 -7.52
CA ARG A 603 24.85 4.52 -7.37
C ARG A 603 25.81 4.59 -8.55
N ARG A 604 26.43 3.46 -8.92
CA ARG A 604 27.35 3.43 -10.08
C ARG A 604 26.65 3.85 -11.38
N LEU A 605 25.47 3.29 -11.63
CA LEU A 605 24.69 3.63 -12.83
C LEU A 605 24.24 5.11 -12.81
N SER A 606 23.91 5.66 -11.65
CA SER A 606 23.55 7.07 -11.52
C SER A 606 24.73 8.00 -11.82
N ASP A 607 25.93 7.66 -11.33
CA ASP A 607 27.15 8.43 -11.61
C ASP A 607 27.55 8.32 -13.09
N ASP A 608 27.34 7.17 -13.71
CA ASP A 608 27.59 6.97 -15.14
C ASP A 608 26.57 7.76 -15.98
N LEU A 609 25.29 7.68 -15.64
CA LEU A 609 24.22 8.42 -16.34
C LEU A 609 24.42 9.93 -16.23
N ASP A 610 24.81 10.48 -15.07
CA ASP A 610 25.06 11.91 -14.92
C ASP A 610 26.14 12.39 -15.90
N ARG A 611 27.21 11.60 -16.06
CA ARG A 611 28.29 11.91 -17.01
C ARG A 611 27.83 11.84 -18.47
N GLU A 612 27.08 10.80 -18.82
CA GLU A 612 26.56 10.57 -20.18
C GLU A 612 25.53 11.64 -20.55
N VAL A 613 24.62 11.94 -19.64
CA VAL A 613 23.57 12.95 -19.81
C VAL A 613 24.15 14.35 -19.98
N ARG A 614 25.14 14.74 -19.17
CA ARG A 614 25.82 16.03 -19.32
C ARG A 614 26.50 16.18 -20.68
N ALA A 615 27.00 15.07 -21.23
CA ALA A 615 27.62 15.06 -22.55
C ALA A 615 26.60 15.24 -23.71
N LEU A 616 25.34 14.90 -23.48
CA LEU A 616 24.24 15.02 -24.46
C LEU A 616 23.57 16.39 -24.47
N LEU A 617 23.70 17.18 -23.40
CA LEU A 617 23.11 18.51 -23.32
C LEU A 617 23.73 19.43 -24.35
N ASP A 618 22.90 20.36 -24.85
CA ASP A 618 23.39 21.48 -25.64
C ASP A 618 24.57 22.17 -24.91
N PRO A 619 25.63 22.57 -25.63
CA PRO A 619 26.81 23.20 -25.04
C PRO A 619 26.48 24.43 -24.16
N GLU A 620 25.50 25.23 -24.55
CA GLU A 620 25.07 26.40 -23.77
C GLU A 620 24.39 25.98 -22.47
N ARG A 621 23.52 24.98 -22.52
CA ARG A 621 22.84 24.42 -21.35
C ARG A 621 23.83 23.81 -20.37
N ARG A 622 24.79 23.05 -20.85
CA ARG A 622 25.84 22.47 -20.03
C ARG A 622 26.70 23.54 -19.38
N ALA A 623 27.13 24.55 -20.14
CA ALA A 623 27.91 25.66 -19.63
C ALA A 623 27.15 26.48 -18.56
N GLU A 624 25.83 26.62 -18.72
CA GLU A 624 24.98 27.27 -17.72
C GLU A 624 24.86 26.47 -16.42
N LEU A 625 24.71 25.14 -16.50
CA LEU A 625 24.70 24.24 -15.33
C LEU A 625 26.03 24.33 -14.57
N GLU A 626 27.16 24.20 -15.29
CA GLU A 626 28.49 24.28 -14.69
C GLU A 626 28.76 25.64 -14.04
N ALA A 627 28.32 26.73 -14.70
CA ALA A 627 28.43 28.08 -14.14
C ALA A 627 27.57 28.26 -12.88
N ASN A 628 26.39 27.66 -12.84
CA ASN A 628 25.52 27.73 -11.66
C ASN A 628 26.10 26.91 -10.49
N GLU A 629 26.68 25.73 -10.74
CA GLU A 629 27.40 24.95 -9.74
C GLU A 629 28.63 25.71 -9.20
N ALA A 630 29.35 26.41 -10.07
CA ALA A 630 30.47 27.25 -9.69
C ALA A 630 30.00 28.42 -8.80
N ASN A 631 28.89 29.06 -9.12
CA ASN A 631 28.27 30.11 -8.31
C ASN A 631 27.95 29.63 -6.90
N ILE A 632 27.32 28.45 -6.76
CA ILE A 632 27.02 27.85 -5.46
C ILE A 632 28.28 27.62 -4.63
N LYS A 633 29.34 27.13 -5.27
CA LYS A 633 30.63 26.90 -4.62
C LYS A 633 31.27 28.19 -4.17
N GLU A 634 31.27 29.22 -5.02
CA GLU A 634 31.85 30.55 -4.76
C GLU A 634 31.12 31.26 -3.62
N ILE A 635 29.77 31.38 -3.72
CA ILE A 635 28.99 32.05 -2.67
C ILE A 635 29.01 31.27 -1.36
N GLY A 636 29.09 29.94 -1.41
CA GLY A 636 29.28 29.11 -0.24
C GLY A 636 30.64 29.29 0.44
N ALA A 637 31.70 29.52 -0.34
CA ALA A 637 33.04 29.86 0.19
C ALA A 637 33.01 31.26 0.83
N HIS A 638 32.47 32.25 0.11
CA HIS A 638 32.33 33.61 0.61
C HIS A 638 31.52 33.69 1.93
N LEU A 639 30.41 32.95 2.00
CA LEU A 639 29.59 32.85 3.20
C LEU A 639 30.38 32.28 4.39
N ARG A 640 31.20 31.24 4.16
CA ARG A 640 32.05 30.66 5.22
C ARG A 640 33.11 31.63 5.73
N GLU A 641 33.71 32.40 4.82
CA GLU A 641 34.70 33.43 5.20
C GLU A 641 34.09 34.55 6.04
N LEU A 642 32.94 35.07 5.60
CA LEU A 642 32.17 36.07 6.33
C LEU A 642 31.74 35.56 7.70
N HIS A 643 31.32 34.29 7.79
CA HIS A 643 30.97 33.65 9.06
C HIS A 643 32.15 33.52 10.02
N LYS A 644 33.32 33.13 9.51
CA LYS A 644 34.57 33.10 10.32
C LYS A 644 34.95 34.49 10.80
N ALA A 645 34.88 35.50 9.93
CA ALA A 645 35.19 36.90 10.25
C ALA A 645 34.24 37.49 11.32
N ALA A 646 32.98 37.02 11.36
CA ALA A 646 31.98 37.40 12.35
C ALA A 646 32.09 36.64 13.69
N GLY A 647 33.16 35.86 13.91
CA GLY A 647 33.43 35.16 15.19
C GLY A 647 32.85 33.72 15.26
N GLY A 648 32.26 33.20 14.16
CA GLY A 648 31.65 31.88 14.11
C GLY A 648 30.37 31.78 14.98
N LEU A 649 29.53 30.77 14.71
CA LEU A 649 28.46 30.39 15.64
C LEU A 649 29.08 29.59 16.78
N MET A 650 29.15 30.19 17.95
CA MET A 650 29.29 29.42 19.19
C MET A 650 27.92 28.75 19.41
N LEU A 651 27.78 27.50 19.01
CA LEU A 651 26.63 26.70 19.44
C LEU A 651 26.79 26.46 20.93
N PRO A 652 25.76 26.67 21.76
CA PRO A 652 25.81 26.42 23.19
C PRO A 652 26.02 24.94 23.50
#